data_02d9ba3f42c364a9dd1b843969db3182
#
_entry.id   02d9ba3f42c364a9dd1b843969db3182
#
_cell.length_a   1.000
_cell.length_b   1.000
_cell.length_c   1.000
_cell.angle_alpha   90.00
_cell.angle_beta   90.00
_cell.angle_gamma   90.00
#
_symmetry.space_group_name_H-M   'P 1'
#
loop_
_entity.id
_entity.type
_entity.pdbx_description
1 polymer ?
#
loop_
_entity_poly.entity_id
_entity_poly.type
_entity_poly.pdbx_seq_one_letter_code
_entity_poly.pdbx_strand_id
1 'polypeptide(L)'
;MRFARARPAADRARLPARQGRLLWLWSLWWLLALTNWTAPAQAQAQAPVSVDTCTRAEPVTQARRIATRGTETLADAIVTLPDQLPMAWRNQQVRLQYEIDVSACAGSLSAVISLYRVGAPYTIRIHDRGLPSVMAHRWFGDPTGPAAGPQDVVHNGRIPALLALPQRADKAVITLLTLPYIPSGLMHVAIGPTNTLLPIAGGHVDSVVGSTTAAAGVMLVLALFAGVWWLQRRHDLGFLWMTLACLFWSVRALAYFDANVHMPPLWFEQFNPYNIFLTAITLCAATLDNEMQRRHNAPSSARTDWRVWPHRALWFAFISTTLVLVLSIWLDRGAMLARAYAQIWAAGLSLATIAWLWTGRVRLTPRQRIATIGAYFVLIGSALHDMALVTGHIDPSGPSYLFWGFTLVLVVYALISGDYIIRTLNRAENVNLELEQRIHSKSTELEDSYLQLRKTEMAGALSSARLQERERLLRDMHDGLGAHLMTALRGVERSALNRDQIAQSLQDGIDELRMMMDSADMGADLSAALAAWRNRWDNRLGAAGVQLHWKLDDALDTIALDSDALLQIMRILQEAATNVVKHSGARHLQLQATLATEPGQTSLLIVLSDDGRGLPAEATQPHQRGLRNMDHRAQQIGATLEIAGGGHGGANPGCQIRFTLPIDPPPKRPERRKFARIAIDAPIRAGVVN
;
A
#
# COMPACT_ATOMS: atom_id res chain seq x y z
N MET A 1 -20.79 -6.11 46.92
CA MET A 1 -19.47 -6.15 46.26
C MET A 1 -19.56 -5.34 44.97
N ARG A 2 -18.90 -4.17 44.95
CA ARG A 2 -18.94 -3.18 43.85
C ARG A 2 -17.87 -3.54 42.83
N PHE A 3 -18.24 -3.82 41.59
CA PHE A 3 -17.31 -3.91 40.47
C PHE A 3 -17.11 -2.53 39.86
N ALA A 4 -15.88 -2.02 39.98
CA ALA A 4 -15.44 -0.78 39.36
C ALA A 4 -15.21 -1.02 37.85
N ARG A 5 -15.89 -0.20 37.01
CA ARG A 5 -15.65 -0.11 35.57
C ARG A 5 -14.40 0.73 35.32
N ALA A 6 -13.35 0.09 34.83
CA ALA A 6 -12.19 0.78 34.26
C ALA A 6 -12.57 1.38 32.91
N ARG A 7 -12.41 2.70 32.74
CA ARG A 7 -12.45 3.42 31.45
C ARG A 7 -11.08 3.30 30.78
N PRO A 8 -10.99 3.03 29.48
CA PRO A 8 -9.73 3.18 28.77
C PRO A 8 -9.46 4.68 28.52
N ALA A 9 -8.31 5.14 28.96
CA ALA A 9 -7.78 6.48 28.70
C ALA A 9 -7.41 6.59 27.22
N ALA A 10 -8.19 7.37 26.45
CA ALA A 10 -7.82 7.80 25.11
C ALA A 10 -6.86 8.98 25.25
N ASP A 11 -5.58 8.68 25.24
CA ASP A 11 -4.51 9.68 25.20
C ASP A 11 -4.47 10.27 23.77
N ARG A 12 -5.16 11.41 23.59
CA ARG A 12 -5.06 12.23 22.38
C ARG A 12 -3.72 12.97 22.46
N ALA A 13 -2.71 12.46 21.80
CA ALA A 13 -1.50 13.19 21.48
C ALA A 13 -1.87 14.44 20.66
N ARG A 14 -2.01 15.60 21.35
CA ARG A 14 -2.09 16.92 20.74
C ARG A 14 -0.69 17.28 20.24
N LEU A 15 -0.46 17.13 18.94
CA LEU A 15 0.70 17.75 18.28
C LEU A 15 0.71 19.26 18.55
N PRO A 16 1.83 19.84 18.96
CA PRO A 16 1.90 21.21 19.41
C PRO A 16 1.65 22.18 18.24
N ALA A 17 0.78 23.16 18.49
CA ALA A 17 0.40 24.26 17.59
C ALA A 17 1.56 25.19 17.17
N ARG A 18 2.80 24.83 17.42
CA ARG A 18 4.01 25.64 17.11
C ARG A 18 4.48 25.52 15.65
N GLN A 19 4.18 24.42 14.93
CA GLN A 19 4.66 24.27 13.55
C GLN A 19 3.90 25.13 12.52
N GLY A 20 2.66 25.52 12.80
CA GLY A 20 1.91 26.43 11.94
C GLY A 20 2.41 27.88 11.94
N ARG A 21 3.10 28.31 12.99
CA ARG A 21 3.66 29.68 13.08
C ARG A 21 4.99 29.84 12.34
N LEU A 22 5.76 28.77 12.18
CA LEU A 22 7.03 28.79 11.44
C LEU A 22 6.82 28.95 9.93
N LEU A 23 5.80 28.32 9.36
CA LEU A 23 5.47 28.46 7.93
C LEU A 23 5.01 29.89 7.58
N TRP A 24 4.29 30.58 8.49
CA TRP A 24 3.88 31.97 8.30
C TRP A 24 5.05 32.93 8.42
N LEU A 25 6.01 32.68 9.30
CA LEU A 25 7.23 33.45 9.42
C LEU A 25 8.15 33.28 8.21
N TRP A 26 8.22 32.08 7.61
CA TRP A 26 8.94 31.83 6.38
C TRP A 26 8.32 32.53 5.17
N SER A 27 7.00 32.54 5.03
CA SER A 27 6.32 33.26 3.95
C SER A 27 6.44 34.77 4.11
N LEU A 28 6.41 35.28 5.36
CA LEU A 28 6.63 36.68 5.65
C LEU A 28 8.11 37.11 5.42
N TRP A 29 9.05 36.21 5.74
CA TRP A 29 10.48 36.44 5.50
C TRP A 29 10.83 36.47 4.00
N TRP A 30 10.17 35.62 3.20
CA TRP A 30 10.27 35.66 1.75
C TRP A 30 9.65 36.93 1.16
N LEU A 31 8.52 37.39 1.69
CA LEU A 31 7.91 38.66 1.29
C LEU A 31 8.81 39.87 1.66
N LEU A 32 9.42 39.85 2.83
CA LEU A 32 10.38 40.86 3.27
C LEU A 32 11.70 40.78 2.51
N ALA A 33 12.16 39.60 2.11
CA ALA A 33 13.33 39.45 1.26
C ALA A 33 13.10 39.97 -0.16
N LEU A 34 11.87 39.82 -0.69
CA LEU A 34 11.48 40.40 -1.98
C LEU A 34 11.40 41.95 -1.96
N THR A 35 11.08 42.53 -0.80
CA THR A 35 11.00 44.00 -0.65
C THR A 35 12.37 44.67 -0.40
N ASN A 36 13.34 43.89 0.11
CA ASN A 36 14.67 44.41 0.40
C ASN A 36 15.69 44.30 -0.75
N TRP A 37 15.29 43.71 -1.88
CA TRP A 37 16.24 43.43 -2.97
C TRP A 37 16.33 44.53 -4.03
N THR A 38 15.64 45.66 -3.85
CA THR A 38 15.75 46.77 -4.79
C THR A 38 15.74 48.12 -4.06
N ALA A 39 16.78 48.41 -3.30
CA ALA A 39 17.16 49.79 -3.11
C ALA A 39 18.26 50.13 -4.11
N PRO A 40 17.99 50.88 -5.19
CA PRO A 40 19.09 51.44 -5.92
C PRO A 40 19.80 52.42 -5.00
N ALA A 41 21.09 52.26 -4.82
CA ALA A 41 21.90 53.20 -4.13
C ALA A 41 21.73 54.56 -4.85
N GLN A 42 21.06 55.48 -4.19
CA GLN A 42 21.03 56.88 -4.64
C GLN A 42 22.47 57.39 -4.58
N ALA A 43 23.08 57.50 -5.75
CA ALA A 43 24.36 58.15 -5.90
C ALA A 43 24.15 59.65 -5.60
N GLN A 44 24.67 60.09 -4.47
CA GLN A 44 24.80 61.53 -4.15
C GLN A 44 25.63 62.19 -5.23
N ALA A 45 25.07 63.15 -5.92
CA ALA A 45 25.75 64.04 -6.83
C ALA A 45 26.82 64.85 -6.13
N GLN A 46 28.10 64.55 -6.31
CA GLN A 46 29.22 65.43 -5.98
C GLN A 46 29.62 66.20 -7.20
N ALA A 47 29.90 67.51 -7.00
CA ALA A 47 30.22 68.51 -7.99
C ALA A 47 31.43 68.19 -8.94
N PRO A 48 31.54 68.81 -10.11
CA PRO A 48 32.40 68.35 -11.17
C PRO A 48 33.87 68.71 -10.95
N VAL A 49 34.71 67.63 -11.00
CA VAL A 49 36.15 67.82 -11.21
C VAL A 49 36.40 67.43 -12.68
N SER A 50 36.97 68.38 -13.43
CA SER A 50 37.38 68.23 -14.80
C SER A 50 38.50 67.20 -14.91
N VAL A 51 38.19 65.97 -15.29
CA VAL A 51 39.16 64.97 -15.76
C VAL A 51 38.38 63.89 -16.50
N ASP A 52 38.88 63.49 -17.64
CA ASP A 52 38.49 62.34 -18.45
C ASP A 52 36.97 62.07 -18.49
N THR A 53 36.35 62.47 -19.59
CA THR A 53 34.89 62.50 -19.75
C THR A 53 34.18 61.15 -19.68
N CYS A 54 34.92 60.04 -19.64
CA CYS A 54 34.36 58.67 -19.51
C CYS A 54 34.71 57.99 -18.18
N THR A 55 34.72 58.74 -17.08
CA THR A 55 35.06 58.14 -15.75
C THR A 55 33.84 57.69 -14.95
N ARG A 56 32.63 58.06 -15.37
CA ARG A 56 31.33 57.72 -14.71
C ARG A 56 30.35 57.15 -15.70
N ALA A 57 29.47 56.36 -15.23
CA ALA A 57 28.30 55.89 -15.98
C ALA A 57 27.29 57.04 -16.06
N GLU A 58 27.00 57.54 -17.23
CA GLU A 58 26.03 58.62 -17.46
C GLU A 58 24.81 58.06 -18.20
N PRO A 59 23.59 58.31 -17.70
CA PRO A 59 22.39 58.00 -18.43
C PRO A 59 22.25 58.94 -19.63
N VAL A 60 21.94 58.36 -20.78
CA VAL A 60 21.60 59.13 -21.99
C VAL A 60 20.17 59.62 -21.81
N THR A 61 19.99 60.93 -21.66
CA THR A 61 18.68 61.55 -21.45
C THR A 61 18.01 62.00 -22.75
N GLN A 62 18.77 62.19 -23.81
CA GLN A 62 18.26 62.65 -25.11
C GLN A 62 18.92 61.88 -26.25
N ALA A 63 18.13 61.65 -27.32
CA ALA A 63 18.61 61.04 -28.55
C ALA A 63 17.88 61.64 -29.73
N ARG A 64 18.54 61.75 -30.88
CA ARG A 64 17.86 62.16 -32.13
C ARG A 64 17.14 60.94 -32.66
N ARG A 65 15.79 61.07 -32.81
CA ARG A 65 14.92 60.03 -33.36
C ARG A 65 14.51 60.39 -34.77
N ILE A 66 14.82 59.52 -35.71
CA ILE A 66 14.35 59.58 -37.11
C ILE A 66 13.36 58.44 -37.27
N ALA A 67 12.10 58.78 -37.56
CA ALA A 67 11.02 57.82 -37.79
C ALA A 67 10.69 57.80 -39.31
N THR A 68 10.74 56.57 -39.91
CA THR A 68 10.48 56.41 -41.36
C THR A 68 9.44 55.31 -41.60
N ARG A 69 8.62 55.49 -42.59
CA ARG A 69 7.68 54.50 -43.12
C ARG A 69 7.98 54.28 -44.60
N GLY A 70 8.58 53.12 -44.93
CA GLY A 70 9.08 52.94 -46.28
C GLY A 70 10.16 53.99 -46.61
N THR A 71 9.89 54.83 -47.58
CA THR A 71 10.74 55.97 -48.01
C THR A 71 10.35 57.32 -47.40
N GLU A 72 9.20 57.40 -46.70
CA GLU A 72 8.72 58.61 -46.08
C GLU A 72 9.27 58.85 -44.71
N THR A 73 9.82 60.02 -44.42
CA THR A 73 10.25 60.46 -43.09
C THR A 73 9.05 61.04 -42.35
N LEU A 74 8.57 60.39 -41.31
CA LEU A 74 7.44 60.85 -40.53
C LEU A 74 7.84 61.87 -39.46
N ALA A 75 9.03 61.78 -38.92
CA ALA A 75 9.56 62.68 -37.91
C ALA A 75 11.07 62.65 -37.87
N ASP A 76 11.73 63.77 -37.56
CA ASP A 76 13.15 63.88 -37.19
C ASP A 76 13.22 64.92 -36.07
N ALA A 77 13.46 64.45 -34.86
CA ALA A 77 13.43 65.27 -33.65
C ALA A 77 14.33 64.70 -32.54
N ILE A 78 14.81 65.57 -31.66
CA ILE A 78 15.43 65.19 -30.42
C ILE A 78 14.33 64.79 -29.45
N VAL A 79 14.44 63.57 -28.90
CA VAL A 79 13.49 63.01 -27.96
C VAL A 79 14.18 62.72 -26.63
N THR A 80 13.42 62.77 -25.51
CA THR A 80 13.89 62.37 -24.19
C THR A 80 13.77 60.86 -24.04
N LEU A 81 14.75 60.21 -23.43
CA LEU A 81 14.72 58.81 -23.10
C LEU A 81 14.27 58.63 -21.66
N PRO A 82 13.43 57.65 -21.35
CA PRO A 82 12.82 56.64 -22.25
C PRO A 82 11.77 57.24 -23.20
N ASP A 83 11.84 56.86 -24.48
CA ASP A 83 10.95 57.38 -25.51
C ASP A 83 9.62 56.66 -25.55
N GLN A 84 8.51 57.41 -25.51
CA GLN A 84 7.15 56.89 -25.68
C GLN A 84 6.65 57.20 -27.08
N LEU A 85 6.26 56.15 -27.80
CA LEU A 85 5.79 56.29 -29.16
C LEU A 85 4.41 56.92 -29.22
N PRO A 86 4.20 57.88 -30.16
CA PRO A 86 2.87 58.43 -30.41
C PRO A 86 1.85 57.36 -30.73
N MET A 87 0.62 57.51 -30.26
CA MET A 87 -0.48 56.54 -30.49
C MET A 87 -0.69 56.22 -31.96
N ALA A 88 -0.51 57.22 -32.83
CA ALA A 88 -0.65 57.08 -34.30
C ALA A 88 0.35 56.07 -34.90
N TRP A 89 1.50 55.87 -34.29
CA TRP A 89 2.54 54.94 -34.79
C TRP A 89 2.45 53.54 -34.22
N ARG A 90 1.69 53.32 -33.13
CA ARG A 90 1.59 52.03 -32.45
C ARG A 90 0.94 50.93 -33.29
N ASN A 91 0.16 51.33 -34.30
CA ASN A 91 -0.53 50.38 -35.17
C ASN A 91 0.10 50.27 -36.57
N GLN A 92 1.29 50.81 -36.73
CA GLN A 92 1.96 50.90 -38.03
C GLN A 92 3.39 50.34 -37.90
N GLN A 93 3.89 49.76 -38.99
CA GLN A 93 5.31 49.38 -39.03
C GLN A 93 6.11 50.65 -39.37
N VAL A 94 6.75 51.21 -38.35
CA VAL A 94 7.63 52.35 -38.44
C VAL A 94 9.04 51.93 -38.10
N ARG A 95 10.00 52.29 -38.93
CA ARG A 95 11.42 52.12 -38.62
C ARG A 95 11.86 53.32 -37.80
N LEU A 96 12.34 53.09 -36.59
CA LEU A 96 12.89 54.11 -35.70
C LEU A 96 14.38 54.01 -35.66
N GLN A 97 15.07 55.09 -35.95
CA GLN A 97 16.50 55.18 -35.86
C GLN A 97 16.85 56.21 -34.76
N TYR A 98 17.53 55.77 -33.72
CA TYR A 98 17.99 56.63 -32.63
C TYR A 98 19.51 56.84 -32.81
N GLU A 99 19.87 58.10 -32.88
CA GLU A 99 21.26 58.55 -32.97
C GLU A 99 21.69 59.08 -31.61
N ILE A 100 22.71 58.48 -31.02
CA ILE A 100 23.26 58.82 -29.70
C ILE A 100 24.66 59.25 -29.89
N ASP A 101 25.01 60.41 -29.37
CA ASP A 101 26.39 60.91 -29.34
C ASP A 101 27.18 60.16 -28.25
N VAL A 102 28.24 59.47 -28.64
CA VAL A 102 29.13 58.75 -27.74
C VAL A 102 30.54 59.36 -27.75
N SER A 103 30.69 60.50 -28.36
CA SER A 103 31.98 61.19 -28.50
C SER A 103 32.64 61.58 -27.18
N ALA A 104 31.86 61.75 -26.12
CA ALA A 104 32.29 62.01 -24.74
C ALA A 104 33.20 60.88 -24.20
N CYS A 105 33.04 59.67 -24.69
CA CYS A 105 33.88 58.51 -24.31
C CYS A 105 34.92 58.14 -25.36
N ALA A 106 35.12 59.00 -26.41
CA ALA A 106 36.11 58.74 -27.39
C ALA A 106 37.52 58.77 -26.79
N GLY A 107 38.35 57.78 -27.14
CA GLY A 107 39.72 57.62 -26.61
C GLY A 107 39.83 56.68 -25.41
N SER A 108 38.74 56.36 -24.79
CA SER A 108 38.74 55.37 -23.69
C SER A 108 38.82 53.96 -24.24
N LEU A 109 39.72 53.14 -23.67
CA LEU A 109 39.89 51.71 -23.97
C LEU A 109 38.80 50.82 -23.38
N SER A 110 38.08 51.30 -22.39
CA SER A 110 37.14 50.53 -21.62
C SER A 110 35.71 51.09 -21.67
N ALA A 111 35.41 51.94 -22.66
CA ALA A 111 34.06 52.50 -22.79
C ALA A 111 33.07 51.51 -23.34
N VAL A 112 31.88 51.49 -22.73
CA VAL A 112 30.76 50.64 -23.15
C VAL A 112 29.47 51.44 -23.18
N ILE A 113 28.56 51.00 -24.04
CA ILE A 113 27.16 51.44 -24.04
C ILE A 113 26.29 50.31 -23.47
N SER A 114 25.47 50.63 -22.50
CA SER A 114 24.52 49.69 -21.87
C SER A 114 23.12 50.01 -22.34
N LEU A 115 22.46 49.00 -22.89
CA LEU A 115 21.03 49.02 -23.23
C LEU A 115 20.27 48.19 -22.20
N TYR A 116 19.51 48.81 -21.36
CA TYR A 116 18.85 48.07 -20.27
C TYR A 116 17.68 47.24 -20.80
N ARG A 117 16.82 47.85 -21.60
CA ARG A 117 15.66 47.20 -22.21
C ARG A 117 15.28 47.92 -23.50
N VAL A 118 15.14 47.19 -24.59
CA VAL A 118 14.65 47.74 -25.86
C VAL A 118 13.30 47.12 -26.14
N GLY A 119 12.30 47.93 -26.39
CA GLY A 119 10.91 47.46 -26.51
C GLY A 119 10.63 46.63 -27.76
N ALA A 120 11.53 46.60 -28.73
CA ALA A 120 11.34 45.99 -30.03
C ALA A 120 12.60 45.26 -30.49
N PRO A 121 12.55 44.39 -31.51
CA PRO A 121 13.75 43.92 -32.19
C PRO A 121 14.58 45.09 -32.67
N TYR A 122 15.88 45.02 -32.50
CA TYR A 122 16.78 46.15 -32.82
C TYR A 122 18.10 45.69 -33.41
N THR A 123 18.74 46.65 -34.13
CA THR A 123 20.13 46.54 -34.52
C THR A 123 20.89 47.74 -33.98
N ILE A 124 22.18 47.58 -33.66
CA ILE A 124 23.02 48.66 -33.25
C ILE A 124 24.25 48.75 -34.15
N ARG A 125 24.56 49.95 -34.63
CA ARG A 125 25.77 50.29 -35.40
C ARG A 125 26.52 51.40 -34.71
N ILE A 126 27.79 51.25 -34.56
CA ILE A 126 28.66 52.28 -33.98
C ILE A 126 29.50 52.82 -35.10
N HIS A 127 29.44 54.14 -35.28
CA HIS A 127 30.26 54.85 -36.23
C HIS A 127 31.63 55.19 -35.61
N ASP A 128 32.68 54.81 -36.30
CA ASP A 128 34.07 55.10 -35.93
C ASP A 128 34.66 56.11 -36.97
N ARG A 129 35.23 57.21 -36.48
CA ARG A 129 35.79 58.24 -37.36
C ARG A 129 36.83 57.65 -38.26
N GLY A 130 36.48 57.52 -39.57
CA GLY A 130 37.40 57.09 -40.62
C GLY A 130 37.34 55.59 -40.96
N LEU A 131 36.42 54.81 -40.37
CA LEU A 131 36.23 53.40 -40.69
C LEU A 131 34.74 53.16 -41.06
N PRO A 132 34.42 52.11 -41.84
CA PRO A 132 33.05 51.73 -42.06
C PRO A 132 32.43 51.33 -40.68
N SER A 133 31.18 51.72 -40.48
CA SER A 133 30.44 51.46 -39.25
C SER A 133 30.54 49.97 -38.86
N VAL A 134 31.04 49.73 -37.68
CA VAL A 134 31.19 48.35 -37.11
C VAL A 134 29.96 48.00 -36.31
N MET A 135 29.43 46.81 -36.50
CA MET A 135 28.41 46.26 -35.61
C MET A 135 29.06 46.02 -34.25
N ALA A 136 28.44 46.55 -33.21
CA ALA A 136 28.98 46.34 -31.87
C ALA A 136 28.76 44.90 -31.41
N HIS A 137 29.80 44.26 -30.91
CA HIS A 137 29.71 42.93 -30.32
C HIS A 137 28.98 42.97 -28.98
N ARG A 138 28.10 42.05 -28.78
CA ARG A 138 27.36 41.85 -27.52
C ARG A 138 28.23 41.15 -26.49
N TRP A 139 28.30 41.68 -25.31
CA TRP A 139 29.29 41.29 -24.28
C TRP A 139 28.69 40.38 -23.16
N PHE A 140 27.67 39.63 -23.41
CA PHE A 140 27.26 38.61 -22.43
C PHE A 140 27.42 37.23 -23.03
N GLY A 141 28.56 36.58 -22.70
CA GLY A 141 28.80 35.18 -22.91
C GLY A 141 30.05 34.84 -23.71
N ASP A 142 30.50 35.63 -24.67
CA ASP A 142 31.74 35.36 -25.41
C ASP A 142 32.32 36.64 -26.05
N PRO A 143 33.44 37.15 -25.50
CA PRO A 143 34.13 38.31 -26.10
C PRO A 143 34.86 37.96 -27.41
N THR A 144 34.96 36.67 -27.78
CA THR A 144 35.70 36.18 -28.95
C THR A 144 34.81 35.66 -30.06
N GLY A 145 33.47 35.76 -29.90
CA GLY A 145 32.53 35.30 -30.91
C GLY A 145 32.75 35.96 -32.29
N PRO A 146 32.48 35.24 -33.40
CA PRO A 146 32.70 35.78 -34.75
C PRO A 146 31.91 37.05 -34.93
N ALA A 147 32.51 38.01 -35.63
CA ALA A 147 31.88 39.30 -35.98
C ALA A 147 30.50 39.06 -36.55
N ALA A 148 29.48 39.63 -35.89
CA ALA A 148 28.13 39.50 -36.30
C ALA A 148 27.94 39.99 -37.72
N GLY A 149 27.34 39.21 -38.61
CA GLY A 149 27.10 39.53 -39.99
C GLY A 149 26.02 40.63 -40.12
N PRO A 150 25.79 41.18 -41.31
CA PRO A 150 24.85 42.29 -41.54
C PRO A 150 23.36 41.97 -41.21
N GLN A 151 23.07 40.77 -40.69
CA GLN A 151 21.73 40.30 -40.37
C GLN A 151 21.41 40.18 -38.89
N ASP A 152 22.30 40.61 -37.97
CA ASP A 152 22.12 40.38 -36.54
C ASP A 152 21.12 41.37 -35.91
N VAL A 153 19.90 41.07 -36.13
CA VAL A 153 18.79 41.68 -35.40
C VAL A 153 18.69 40.99 -34.05
N VAL A 154 18.79 41.75 -32.96
CA VAL A 154 18.49 41.24 -31.64
C VAL A 154 16.97 41.13 -31.51
N HIS A 155 16.45 39.91 -31.57
CA HIS A 155 15.00 39.66 -31.53
C HIS A 155 14.38 39.92 -30.18
N ASN A 156 15.10 39.62 -29.11
CA ASN A 156 14.61 39.78 -27.74
C ASN A 156 15.23 40.97 -27.02
N GLY A 157 14.65 42.13 -27.24
CA GLY A 157 15.07 43.38 -26.58
C GLY A 157 14.78 43.43 -25.08
N ARG A 158 14.21 42.39 -24.49
CA ARG A 158 13.95 42.32 -23.02
C ARG A 158 15.24 42.03 -22.23
N ILE A 159 16.23 41.43 -22.87
CA ILE A 159 17.50 41.09 -22.23
C ILE A 159 18.42 42.30 -22.32
N PRO A 160 18.99 42.77 -21.19
CA PRO A 160 19.95 43.87 -21.22
C PRO A 160 21.17 43.52 -22.10
N ALA A 161 21.71 44.53 -22.79
CA ALA A 161 22.89 44.37 -23.58
C ALA A 161 23.98 45.38 -23.18
N LEU A 162 25.22 44.92 -23.15
CA LEU A 162 26.40 45.73 -22.92
C LEU A 162 27.29 45.58 -24.14
N LEU A 163 27.71 46.68 -24.75
CA LEU A 163 28.41 46.70 -26.03
C LEU A 163 29.65 47.58 -25.89
N ALA A 164 30.81 47.07 -26.34
CA ALA A 164 32.05 47.81 -26.33
C ALA A 164 32.05 48.96 -27.35
N LEU A 165 32.49 50.11 -26.95
CA LEU A 165 32.65 51.24 -27.83
C LEU A 165 34.07 51.28 -28.41
N PRO A 166 34.26 51.38 -29.74
CA PRO A 166 35.52 51.63 -30.34
C PRO A 166 36.15 52.96 -29.86
N GLN A 167 37.47 53.06 -29.79
CA GLN A 167 38.17 54.23 -29.25
C GLN A 167 37.87 55.53 -30.00
N ARG A 168 37.50 55.45 -31.24
CA ARG A 168 37.17 56.63 -32.08
C ARG A 168 35.69 56.79 -32.33
N ALA A 169 34.87 56.04 -31.59
CA ALA A 169 33.41 56.12 -31.75
C ALA A 169 32.91 57.55 -31.50
N ASP A 170 32.16 58.07 -32.41
CA ASP A 170 31.48 59.37 -32.30
C ASP A 170 29.99 59.23 -32.16
N LYS A 171 29.41 58.17 -32.74
CA LYS A 171 27.95 58.00 -32.80
C LYS A 171 27.55 56.55 -32.72
N ALA A 172 26.55 56.24 -31.87
CA ALA A 172 25.85 54.97 -31.86
C ALA A 172 24.47 55.12 -32.48
N VAL A 173 24.17 54.28 -33.49
CA VAL A 173 22.89 54.30 -34.21
C VAL A 173 22.13 53.01 -33.87
N ILE A 174 21.04 53.14 -33.13
CA ILE A 174 20.16 52.05 -32.74
C ILE A 174 18.91 52.09 -33.63
N THR A 175 18.71 51.06 -34.44
CA THR A 175 17.55 50.95 -35.31
C THR A 175 16.58 49.94 -34.79
N LEU A 176 15.34 50.37 -34.59
CA LEU A 176 14.22 49.55 -34.15
C LEU A 176 13.18 49.43 -35.25
N LEU A 177 12.60 48.25 -35.37
CA LEU A 177 11.39 48.07 -36.17
C LEU A 177 10.21 47.97 -35.21
N THR A 178 9.32 48.97 -35.23
CA THR A 178 8.15 48.93 -34.37
C THR A 178 7.22 47.82 -34.82
N LEU A 179 6.79 47.02 -33.87
CA LEU A 179 5.70 46.06 -34.05
C LEU A 179 4.39 46.73 -33.64
N PRO A 180 3.23 46.35 -34.23
CA PRO A 180 1.97 47.09 -34.07
C PRO A 180 1.42 47.22 -32.62
N TYR A 181 2.08 46.71 -31.64
CA TYR A 181 1.62 46.67 -30.24
C TYR A 181 2.67 47.14 -29.22
N ILE A 182 3.82 47.65 -29.68
CA ILE A 182 4.88 48.09 -28.79
C ILE A 182 4.71 49.61 -28.54
N PRO A 183 4.40 49.99 -27.26
CA PRO A 183 4.10 51.38 -26.95
C PRO A 183 5.35 52.24 -26.78
N SER A 184 6.52 51.60 -26.61
CA SER A 184 7.77 52.27 -26.27
C SER A 184 8.83 52.11 -27.37
N GLY A 185 9.63 53.14 -27.57
CA GLY A 185 10.81 53.15 -28.39
C GLY A 185 12.04 52.70 -27.62
N LEU A 186 13.12 53.45 -27.74
CA LEU A 186 14.34 53.23 -26.99
C LEU A 186 14.14 53.58 -25.51
N MET A 187 14.53 52.68 -24.63
CA MET A 187 14.40 52.83 -23.20
C MET A 187 15.66 53.46 -22.58
N HIS A 188 16.08 52.98 -21.43
CA HIS A 188 17.25 53.47 -20.74
C HIS A 188 18.54 53.03 -21.47
N VAL A 189 19.37 54.00 -21.74
CA VAL A 189 20.71 53.83 -22.30
C VAL A 189 21.69 54.52 -21.37
N ALA A 190 22.79 53.91 -21.09
CA ALA A 190 23.88 54.51 -20.31
C ALA A 190 25.22 54.28 -21.04
N ILE A 191 26.08 55.24 -20.94
CA ILE A 191 27.43 55.20 -21.52
C ILE A 191 28.41 55.41 -20.38
N GLY A 192 29.52 54.69 -20.39
CA GLY A 192 30.52 54.84 -19.34
C GLY A 192 31.59 53.76 -19.38
N PRO A 193 32.49 53.77 -18.42
CA PRO A 193 33.52 52.74 -18.33
C PRO A 193 32.98 51.37 -17.92
N THR A 194 33.57 50.30 -18.43
CA THR A 194 33.16 48.90 -18.20
C THR A 194 33.08 48.54 -16.71
N ASN A 195 34.03 49.04 -15.90
CA ASN A 195 34.09 48.74 -14.47
C ASN A 195 32.88 49.24 -13.67
N THR A 196 32.22 50.30 -14.14
CA THR A 196 31.01 50.85 -13.52
C THR A 196 29.72 50.29 -14.11
N LEU A 197 29.67 50.10 -15.44
CA LEU A 197 28.44 49.62 -16.10
C LEU A 197 28.27 48.10 -16.07
N LEU A 198 29.37 47.34 -16.04
CA LEU A 198 29.29 45.85 -16.00
C LEU A 198 28.57 45.33 -14.76
N PRO A 199 28.84 45.79 -13.52
CA PRO A 199 28.09 45.32 -12.35
C PRO A 199 26.59 45.69 -12.42
N ILE A 200 26.27 46.89 -12.92
CA ILE A 200 24.88 47.33 -13.05
C ILE A 200 24.15 46.50 -14.11
N ALA A 201 24.75 46.31 -15.28
CA ALA A 201 24.18 45.49 -16.34
C ALA A 201 24.07 44.02 -15.93
N GLY A 202 25.09 43.50 -15.21
CA GLY A 202 25.04 42.16 -14.59
C GLY A 202 23.87 42.00 -13.65
N GLY A 203 23.66 42.92 -12.70
CA GLY A 203 22.51 42.91 -11.81
C GLY A 203 21.15 42.94 -12.54
N HIS A 204 21.08 43.69 -13.67
CA HIS A 204 19.89 43.67 -14.50
C HIS A 204 19.68 42.32 -15.23
N VAL A 205 20.73 41.69 -15.71
CA VAL A 205 20.66 40.35 -16.32
C VAL A 205 20.24 39.33 -15.25
N ASP A 206 20.82 39.36 -14.06
CA ASP A 206 20.45 38.46 -12.97
C ASP A 206 18.98 38.67 -12.55
N SER A 207 18.48 39.90 -12.53
CA SER A 207 17.09 40.17 -12.22
C SER A 207 16.09 39.68 -13.30
N VAL A 208 16.48 39.69 -14.56
CA VAL A 208 15.61 39.28 -15.67
C VAL A 208 15.80 37.80 -16.01
N VAL A 209 17.04 37.39 -16.28
CA VAL A 209 17.36 36.04 -16.73
C VAL A 209 17.51 35.08 -15.55
N GLY A 210 18.29 35.45 -14.53
CA GLY A 210 18.55 34.61 -13.37
C GLY A 210 17.29 34.26 -12.58
N SER A 211 16.45 35.30 -12.30
CA SER A 211 15.19 35.08 -11.55
C SER A 211 14.18 34.20 -12.33
N THR A 212 14.05 34.43 -13.64
CA THR A 212 13.15 33.63 -14.49
C THR A 212 13.64 32.21 -14.66
N THR A 213 14.97 32.01 -14.76
CA THR A 213 15.59 30.68 -14.82
C THR A 213 15.36 29.90 -13.53
N ALA A 214 15.60 30.52 -12.37
CA ALA A 214 15.36 29.88 -11.09
C ALA A 214 13.90 29.47 -10.91
N ALA A 215 12.96 30.35 -11.24
CA ALA A 215 11.54 30.03 -11.18
C ALA A 215 11.14 28.94 -12.18
N ALA A 216 11.69 28.94 -13.41
CA ALA A 216 11.47 27.85 -14.36
C ALA A 216 12.00 26.51 -13.86
N GLY A 217 13.16 26.49 -13.22
CA GLY A 217 13.71 25.28 -12.56
C GLY A 217 12.76 24.72 -11.50
N VAL A 218 12.24 25.58 -10.62
CA VAL A 218 11.22 25.17 -9.62
C VAL A 218 9.97 24.60 -10.32
N MET A 219 9.50 25.23 -11.39
CA MET A 219 8.33 24.76 -12.14
C MET A 219 8.57 23.42 -12.82
N LEU A 220 9.75 23.17 -13.37
CA LEU A 220 10.11 21.88 -13.95
C LEU A 220 10.12 20.75 -12.90
N VAL A 221 10.65 21.01 -11.71
CA VAL A 221 10.60 20.06 -10.60
C VAL A 221 9.18 19.76 -10.19
N LEU A 222 8.32 20.79 -10.07
CA LEU A 222 6.90 20.61 -9.78
C LEU A 222 6.17 19.86 -10.90
N ALA A 223 6.49 20.14 -12.15
CA ALA A 223 5.93 19.43 -13.31
C ALA A 223 6.30 17.94 -13.28
N LEU A 224 7.57 17.62 -12.99
CA LEU A 224 8.04 16.25 -12.86
C LEU A 224 7.30 15.51 -11.73
N PHE A 225 7.21 16.14 -10.56
CA PHE A 225 6.51 15.57 -9.41
C PHE A 225 5.04 15.30 -9.73
N ALA A 226 4.33 16.30 -10.24
CA ALA A 226 2.92 16.16 -10.61
C ALA A 226 2.72 15.12 -11.74
N GLY A 227 3.63 15.09 -12.72
CA GLY A 227 3.60 14.15 -13.85
C GLY A 227 3.80 12.70 -13.42
N VAL A 228 4.78 12.43 -12.54
CA VAL A 228 5.00 11.11 -11.97
C VAL A 228 3.77 10.64 -11.19
N TRP A 229 3.18 11.54 -10.40
CA TRP A 229 1.96 11.22 -9.66
C TRP A 229 0.78 10.91 -10.58
N TRP A 230 0.59 11.70 -11.65
CA TRP A 230 -0.43 11.42 -12.66
C TRP A 230 -0.20 10.09 -13.38
N LEU A 231 1.05 9.74 -13.70
CA LEU A 231 1.36 8.45 -14.35
C LEU A 231 0.94 7.24 -13.49
N GLN A 232 1.07 7.37 -12.18
CA GLN A 232 0.64 6.34 -11.24
C GLN A 232 -0.88 6.33 -11.02
N ARG A 233 -1.53 7.49 -11.13
CA ARG A 233 -2.97 7.68 -10.86
C ARG A 233 -3.64 8.41 -12.02
N ARG A 234 -3.76 7.73 -13.15
CA ARG A 234 -4.23 8.33 -14.41
C ARG A 234 -5.66 8.88 -14.40
N HIS A 235 -6.47 8.49 -13.44
CA HIS A 235 -7.81 9.04 -13.26
C HIS A 235 -7.81 10.40 -12.55
N ASP A 236 -6.70 10.79 -11.93
CA ASP A 236 -6.59 12.09 -11.25
C ASP A 236 -6.08 13.15 -12.24
N LEU A 237 -6.96 13.62 -13.12
CA LEU A 237 -6.63 14.61 -14.16
C LEU A 237 -6.13 15.95 -13.60
N GLY A 238 -6.44 16.25 -12.34
CA GLY A 238 -5.93 17.45 -11.66
C GLY A 238 -4.40 17.53 -11.66
N PHE A 239 -3.70 16.38 -11.51
CA PHE A 239 -2.24 16.34 -11.61
C PHE A 239 -1.74 16.51 -13.03
N LEU A 240 -2.47 16.03 -14.04
CA LEU A 240 -2.15 16.29 -15.44
C LEU A 240 -2.22 17.78 -15.74
N TRP A 241 -3.32 18.44 -15.36
CA TRP A 241 -3.49 19.86 -15.58
C TRP A 241 -2.44 20.70 -14.87
N MET A 242 -2.05 20.31 -13.66
CA MET A 242 -0.96 20.94 -12.92
C MET A 242 0.39 20.76 -13.63
N THR A 243 0.67 19.55 -14.13
CA THR A 243 1.88 19.26 -14.94
C THR A 243 1.94 20.19 -16.15
N LEU A 244 0.83 20.28 -16.91
CA LEU A 244 0.74 21.13 -18.09
C LEU A 244 0.90 22.62 -17.73
N ALA A 245 0.29 23.10 -16.64
CA ALA A 245 0.44 24.47 -16.19
C ALA A 245 1.90 24.82 -15.87
N CYS A 246 2.59 23.94 -15.13
CA CYS A 246 4.01 24.11 -14.82
C CYS A 246 4.90 24.07 -16.07
N LEU A 247 4.62 23.18 -17.02
CA LEU A 247 5.35 23.09 -18.28
C LEU A 247 5.16 24.36 -19.14
N PHE A 248 3.92 24.80 -19.34
CA PHE A 248 3.65 26.04 -20.11
C PHE A 248 4.33 27.25 -19.49
N TRP A 249 4.33 27.33 -18.14
CA TRP A 249 5.01 28.40 -17.43
C TRP A 249 6.53 28.33 -17.56
N SER A 250 7.11 27.13 -17.53
CA SER A 250 8.55 26.92 -17.75
C SER A 250 8.96 27.26 -19.19
N VAL A 251 8.14 26.83 -20.17
CA VAL A 251 8.38 27.15 -21.59
C VAL A 251 8.35 28.65 -21.83
N ARG A 252 7.48 29.40 -21.15
CA ARG A 252 7.49 30.86 -21.19
C ARG A 252 8.82 31.48 -20.77
N ALA A 253 9.50 30.86 -19.79
CA ALA A 253 10.81 31.33 -19.34
C ALA A 253 11.88 31.30 -20.45
N LEU A 254 11.75 30.38 -21.40
CA LEU A 254 12.66 30.32 -22.57
C LEU A 254 12.73 31.61 -23.31
N ALA A 255 11.65 32.43 -23.32
CA ALA A 255 11.64 33.75 -23.92
C ALA A 255 12.63 34.74 -23.29
N TYR A 256 13.22 34.40 -22.13
CA TYR A 256 14.17 35.22 -21.41
C TYR A 256 15.61 34.68 -21.44
N PHE A 257 15.82 33.47 -22.03
CA PHE A 257 17.15 32.85 -22.08
C PHE A 257 18.01 33.35 -23.22
N ASP A 258 17.40 33.55 -24.38
CA ASP A 258 18.18 33.88 -25.58
C ASP A 258 17.74 35.24 -26.14
N ALA A 259 18.74 36.01 -26.55
CA ALA A 259 18.54 37.27 -27.24
C ALA A 259 18.23 37.05 -28.71
N ASN A 260 18.75 35.98 -29.29
CA ASN A 260 18.62 35.68 -30.72
C ASN A 260 17.69 34.49 -30.96
N VAL A 261 16.44 34.66 -30.65
CA VAL A 261 15.43 33.62 -30.84
C VAL A 261 15.24 33.36 -32.36
N HIS A 262 15.43 32.10 -32.77
CA HIS A 262 15.29 31.65 -34.17
C HIS A 262 13.82 31.49 -34.59
N MET A 263 13.01 32.45 -34.22
CA MET A 263 11.57 32.49 -34.51
C MET A 263 11.18 33.84 -35.09
N PRO A 264 10.25 33.90 -36.07
CA PRO A 264 9.77 35.17 -36.57
C PRO A 264 9.29 36.10 -35.45
N PRO A 265 9.58 37.42 -35.49
CA PRO A 265 9.26 38.33 -34.38
C PRO A 265 7.79 38.35 -34.00
N LEU A 266 6.90 38.24 -34.97
CA LEU A 266 5.45 38.19 -34.73
C LEU A 266 5.04 36.96 -33.93
N TRP A 267 5.62 35.79 -34.24
CA TRP A 267 5.33 34.55 -33.54
C TRP A 267 5.87 34.60 -32.12
N PHE A 268 7.10 35.12 -31.97
CA PHE A 268 7.73 35.24 -30.64
C PHE A 268 6.90 36.14 -29.71
N GLU A 269 6.40 37.27 -30.24
CA GLU A 269 5.57 38.19 -29.47
C GLU A 269 4.20 37.62 -29.10
N GLN A 270 3.64 36.76 -29.94
CA GLN A 270 2.37 36.07 -29.63
C GLN A 270 2.54 34.88 -28.67
N PHE A 271 3.72 34.27 -28.65
CA PHE A 271 4.05 33.13 -27.83
C PHE A 271 3.84 33.42 -26.33
N ASN A 272 4.26 34.58 -25.86
CA ASN A 272 4.22 34.94 -24.44
C ASN A 272 2.78 35.10 -23.90
N PRO A 273 1.87 35.90 -24.48
CA PRO A 273 0.49 35.99 -24.01
C PRO A 273 -0.30 34.69 -24.17
N TYR A 274 0.03 33.88 -25.17
CA TYR A 274 -0.61 32.59 -25.37
C TYR A 274 -0.20 31.59 -24.28
N ASN A 275 1.07 31.56 -23.86
CA ASN A 275 1.51 30.73 -22.73
C ASN A 275 0.88 31.18 -21.41
N ILE A 276 0.67 32.46 -21.17
CA ILE A 276 -0.09 32.94 -20.00
C ILE A 276 -1.50 32.39 -20.02
N PHE A 277 -2.16 32.45 -21.19
CA PHE A 277 -3.50 31.89 -21.38
C PHE A 277 -3.52 30.37 -21.13
N LEU A 278 -2.57 29.61 -21.73
CA LEU A 278 -2.46 28.18 -21.54
C LEU A 278 -2.24 27.78 -20.04
N THR A 279 -1.44 28.57 -19.35
CA THR A 279 -1.23 28.36 -17.90
C THR A 279 -2.52 28.65 -17.13
N ALA A 280 -3.22 29.73 -17.45
CA ALA A 280 -4.46 30.10 -16.76
C ALA A 280 -5.59 29.07 -17.00
N ILE A 281 -5.75 28.58 -18.24
CA ILE A 281 -6.79 27.59 -18.56
C ILE A 281 -6.51 26.22 -17.91
N THR A 282 -5.27 25.77 -17.92
CA THR A 282 -4.89 24.50 -17.26
C THR A 282 -5.03 24.58 -15.74
N LEU A 283 -4.73 25.72 -15.14
CA LEU A 283 -4.91 25.94 -13.71
C LEU A 283 -6.40 25.99 -13.31
N CYS A 284 -7.24 26.64 -14.16
CA CYS A 284 -8.69 26.62 -13.99
C CYS A 284 -9.24 25.19 -14.12
N ALA A 285 -8.77 24.42 -15.11
CA ALA A 285 -9.14 23.02 -15.31
C ALA A 285 -8.75 22.16 -14.10
N ALA A 286 -7.55 22.33 -13.55
CA ALA A 286 -7.10 21.65 -12.34
C ALA A 286 -8.04 21.90 -11.14
N THR A 287 -8.52 23.15 -11.00
CA THR A 287 -9.45 23.52 -9.92
C THR A 287 -10.81 22.85 -10.07
N LEU A 288 -11.32 22.80 -11.29
CA LEU A 288 -12.61 22.18 -11.61
C LEU A 288 -12.58 20.67 -11.49
N ASP A 289 -11.53 20.02 -11.95
CA ASP A 289 -11.38 18.55 -11.91
C ASP A 289 -11.25 18.02 -10.48
N ASN A 290 -10.50 18.70 -9.63
CA ASN A 290 -10.39 18.34 -8.21
C ASN A 290 -11.77 18.35 -7.50
N GLU A 291 -12.71 19.16 -7.98
CA GLU A 291 -14.07 19.17 -7.44
C GLU A 291 -14.94 18.05 -8.01
N MET A 292 -14.81 17.73 -9.30
CA MET A 292 -15.61 16.70 -9.96
C MET A 292 -15.32 15.31 -9.44
N GLN A 293 -14.06 14.95 -9.25
CA GLN A 293 -13.69 13.65 -8.68
C GLN A 293 -14.26 13.45 -7.27
N ARG A 294 -14.27 14.49 -6.45
CA ARG A 294 -14.83 14.42 -5.11
C ARG A 294 -16.35 14.23 -5.09
N ARG A 295 -17.05 14.68 -6.12
CA ARG A 295 -18.52 14.53 -6.27
C ARG A 295 -18.93 13.24 -6.96
N HIS A 296 -18.05 12.62 -7.74
CA HIS A 296 -18.33 11.33 -8.34
C HIS A 296 -18.53 10.24 -7.27
N ASN A 297 -17.88 10.40 -6.13
CA ASN A 297 -17.99 9.53 -4.96
C ASN A 297 -19.16 9.90 -4.02
N ALA A 298 -20.01 10.88 -4.38
CA ALA A 298 -21.20 11.27 -3.61
C ALA A 298 -22.44 10.52 -4.10
N PRO A 299 -23.42 10.23 -3.21
CA PRO A 299 -24.62 9.49 -3.57
C PRO A 299 -25.43 10.21 -4.65
N SER A 300 -26.08 9.41 -5.48
CA SER A 300 -26.68 9.80 -6.78
C SER A 300 -27.80 10.85 -6.75
N SER A 301 -28.35 11.19 -5.60
CA SER A 301 -29.47 12.13 -5.46
C SER A 301 -29.13 13.63 -5.66
N ALA A 302 -27.85 13.98 -5.81
CA ALA A 302 -27.39 15.37 -5.96
C ALA A 302 -26.81 15.69 -7.34
N ARG A 303 -27.13 14.92 -8.38
CA ARG A 303 -26.56 15.13 -9.73
C ARG A 303 -27.39 16.12 -10.52
N THR A 304 -27.04 17.41 -10.45
CA THR A 304 -27.57 18.45 -11.33
C THR A 304 -26.70 18.62 -12.59
N ASP A 305 -27.33 18.87 -13.74
CA ASP A 305 -26.73 18.97 -15.10
C ASP A 305 -25.69 20.07 -15.34
N TRP A 306 -25.43 20.93 -14.34
CA TRP A 306 -24.47 22.05 -14.46
C TRP A 306 -22.99 21.62 -14.63
N ARG A 307 -22.68 20.30 -14.57
CA ARG A 307 -21.32 19.75 -14.66
C ARG A 307 -20.66 19.93 -16.02
N VAL A 308 -21.44 19.99 -17.07
CA VAL A 308 -20.92 20.01 -18.43
C VAL A 308 -20.55 21.43 -18.87
N TRP A 309 -21.19 22.44 -18.30
CA TRP A 309 -21.01 23.85 -18.69
C TRP A 309 -19.58 24.38 -18.48
N PRO A 310 -18.92 24.19 -17.34
CA PRO A 310 -17.57 24.75 -17.17
C PRO A 310 -16.55 24.15 -18.14
N HIS A 311 -16.61 22.87 -18.41
CA HIS A 311 -15.71 22.23 -19.38
C HIS A 311 -15.97 22.70 -20.81
N ARG A 312 -17.24 22.87 -21.19
CA ARG A 312 -17.57 23.45 -22.50
C ARG A 312 -17.04 24.87 -22.62
N ALA A 313 -17.12 25.67 -21.57
CA ALA A 313 -16.57 27.03 -21.54
C ALA A 313 -15.04 27.02 -21.69
N LEU A 314 -14.33 26.11 -21.01
CA LEU A 314 -12.88 25.96 -21.17
C LEU A 314 -12.51 25.53 -22.59
N TRP A 315 -13.20 24.56 -23.17
CA TRP A 315 -12.96 24.16 -24.54
C TRP A 315 -13.25 25.30 -25.54
N PHE A 316 -14.33 26.04 -25.31
CA PHE A 316 -14.64 27.23 -26.14
C PHE A 316 -13.53 28.27 -26.02
N ALA A 317 -13.06 28.59 -24.81
CA ALA A 317 -11.95 29.51 -24.58
C ALA A 317 -10.68 29.05 -25.32
N PHE A 318 -10.35 27.77 -25.21
CA PHE A 318 -9.17 27.20 -25.84
C PHE A 318 -9.26 27.26 -27.37
N ILE A 319 -10.34 26.74 -27.94
CA ILE A 319 -10.54 26.70 -29.40
C ILE A 319 -10.60 28.09 -29.98
N SER A 320 -11.37 29.00 -29.36
CA SER A 320 -11.52 30.37 -29.88
C SER A 320 -10.21 31.15 -29.80
N THR A 321 -9.44 31.02 -28.68
CA THR A 321 -8.16 31.72 -28.53
C THR A 321 -7.12 31.18 -29.52
N THR A 322 -7.07 29.85 -29.69
CA THR A 322 -6.16 29.22 -30.66
C THR A 322 -6.51 29.60 -32.08
N LEU A 323 -7.81 29.64 -32.41
CA LEU A 323 -8.27 30.04 -33.73
C LEU A 323 -7.90 31.49 -34.02
N VAL A 324 -8.15 32.40 -33.08
CA VAL A 324 -7.80 33.83 -33.22
C VAL A 324 -6.30 34.02 -33.39
N LEU A 325 -5.49 33.25 -32.63
CA LEU A 325 -4.03 33.25 -32.75
C LEU A 325 -3.59 32.79 -34.15
N VAL A 326 -4.03 31.60 -34.57
CA VAL A 326 -3.67 31.05 -35.90
C VAL A 326 -4.09 31.98 -37.04
N LEU A 327 -5.30 32.53 -36.96
CA LEU A 327 -5.81 33.44 -37.96
C LEU A 327 -5.01 34.76 -38.01
N SER A 328 -4.57 35.29 -36.86
CA SER A 328 -3.75 36.48 -36.76
C SER A 328 -2.37 36.29 -37.40
N ILE A 329 -1.77 35.11 -37.21
CA ILE A 329 -0.50 34.75 -37.81
C ILE A 329 -0.64 34.53 -39.31
N TRP A 330 -1.70 33.83 -39.75
CA TRP A 330 -1.92 33.53 -41.17
C TRP A 330 -2.24 34.76 -41.99
N LEU A 331 -3.01 35.71 -41.44
CA LEU A 331 -3.36 36.97 -42.12
C LEU A 331 -2.27 38.02 -41.98
N ASP A 332 -1.23 37.78 -41.18
CA ASP A 332 -0.23 38.78 -40.76
C ASP A 332 -0.88 40.10 -40.26
N ARG A 333 -2.06 39.97 -39.67
CA ARG A 333 -2.88 41.08 -39.17
C ARG A 333 -3.57 40.71 -37.90
N GLY A 334 -3.93 41.69 -37.10
CA GLY A 334 -4.71 41.46 -35.89
C GLY A 334 -3.92 40.91 -34.71
N ALA A 335 -2.60 40.94 -34.76
CA ALA A 335 -1.74 40.46 -33.65
C ALA A 335 -2.08 41.11 -32.30
N MET A 336 -2.45 42.39 -32.31
CA MET A 336 -2.91 43.09 -31.09
C MET A 336 -4.23 42.52 -30.57
N LEU A 337 -5.16 42.20 -31.46
CA LEU A 337 -6.45 41.59 -31.08
C LEU A 337 -6.24 40.18 -30.51
N ALA A 338 -5.39 39.38 -31.15
CA ALA A 338 -5.07 38.02 -30.63
C ALA A 338 -4.45 38.07 -29.23
N ARG A 339 -3.51 39.00 -29.02
CA ARG A 339 -2.89 39.22 -27.72
C ARG A 339 -3.90 39.67 -26.66
N ALA A 340 -4.73 40.69 -27.00
CA ALA A 340 -5.76 41.19 -26.09
C ALA A 340 -6.77 40.08 -25.75
N TYR A 341 -7.19 39.32 -26.76
CA TYR A 341 -8.12 38.22 -26.59
C TYR A 341 -7.57 37.13 -25.63
N ALA A 342 -6.32 36.71 -25.81
CA ALA A 342 -5.67 35.76 -24.93
C ALA A 342 -5.53 36.28 -23.48
N GLN A 343 -5.21 37.59 -23.33
CA GLN A 343 -5.08 38.20 -22.00
C GLN A 343 -6.44 38.38 -21.30
N ILE A 344 -7.49 38.74 -22.03
CA ILE A 344 -8.86 38.85 -21.51
C ILE A 344 -9.33 37.47 -20.99
N TRP A 345 -9.09 36.41 -21.77
CA TRP A 345 -9.41 35.06 -21.33
C TRP A 345 -8.60 34.65 -20.12
N ALA A 346 -7.29 34.90 -20.07
CA ALA A 346 -6.44 34.59 -18.92
C ALA A 346 -6.90 35.31 -17.65
N ALA A 347 -7.24 36.60 -17.76
CA ALA A 347 -7.79 37.38 -16.64
C ALA A 347 -9.18 36.86 -16.23
N GLY A 348 -10.07 36.62 -17.18
CA GLY A 348 -11.42 36.11 -16.94
C GLY A 348 -11.40 34.73 -16.26
N LEU A 349 -10.54 33.84 -16.72
CA LEU A 349 -10.36 32.52 -16.08
C LEU A 349 -9.81 32.65 -14.67
N SER A 350 -8.86 33.53 -14.42
CA SER A 350 -8.32 33.78 -13.08
C SER A 350 -9.40 34.35 -12.14
N LEU A 351 -10.19 35.30 -12.58
CA LEU A 351 -11.32 35.85 -11.81
C LEU A 351 -12.42 34.81 -11.59
N ALA A 352 -12.75 34.03 -12.62
CA ALA A 352 -13.71 32.93 -12.49
C ALA A 352 -13.24 31.89 -11.47
N THR A 353 -11.95 31.59 -11.41
CA THR A 353 -11.36 30.67 -10.42
C THR A 353 -11.48 31.26 -9.01
N ILE A 354 -11.19 32.55 -8.81
CA ILE A 354 -11.38 33.22 -7.53
C ILE A 354 -12.85 33.19 -7.09
N ALA A 355 -13.78 33.54 -7.98
CA ALA A 355 -15.20 33.53 -7.70
C ALA A 355 -15.68 32.12 -7.33
N TRP A 356 -15.18 31.10 -8.03
CA TRP A 356 -15.47 29.71 -7.73
C TRP A 356 -14.95 29.27 -6.35
N LEU A 357 -13.72 29.65 -6.03
CA LEU A 357 -13.12 29.42 -4.69
C LEU A 357 -13.90 30.13 -3.58
N TRP A 358 -14.37 31.37 -3.86
CA TRP A 358 -15.13 32.16 -2.90
C TRP A 358 -16.48 31.53 -2.56
N THR A 359 -17.18 30.96 -3.54
CA THR A 359 -18.48 30.31 -3.31
C THR A 359 -18.43 29.12 -2.34
N GLY A 360 -17.25 28.72 -1.90
CA GLY A 360 -17.05 27.58 -0.98
C GLY A 360 -17.39 26.22 -1.59
N ARG A 361 -17.71 26.17 -2.87
CA ARG A 361 -18.01 24.92 -3.59
C ARG A 361 -16.81 24.00 -3.68
N VAL A 362 -15.59 24.55 -3.74
CA VAL A 362 -14.35 23.77 -3.66
C VAL A 362 -14.08 23.41 -2.21
N ARG A 363 -13.96 22.10 -1.90
CA ARG A 363 -13.71 21.61 -0.55
C ARG A 363 -12.24 21.77 -0.16
N LEU A 364 -11.81 23.03 -0.03
CA LEU A 364 -10.55 23.40 0.59
C LEU A 364 -10.78 23.71 2.07
N THR A 365 -9.77 23.45 2.89
CA THR A 365 -9.79 23.98 4.25
C THR A 365 -9.82 25.52 4.19
N PRO A 366 -10.37 26.20 5.22
CA PRO A 366 -10.39 27.67 5.22
C PRO A 366 -9.00 28.28 5.00
N ARG A 367 -7.94 27.68 5.56
CA ARG A 367 -6.55 28.12 5.38
C ARG A 367 -6.08 27.98 3.93
N GLN A 368 -6.33 26.84 3.29
CA GLN A 368 -5.97 26.59 1.90
C GLN A 368 -6.72 27.54 0.97
N ARG A 369 -8.01 27.80 1.24
CA ARG A 369 -8.81 28.73 0.46
C ARG A 369 -8.27 30.16 0.52
N ILE A 370 -7.97 30.64 1.75
CA ILE A 370 -7.39 31.97 1.95
C ILE A 370 -6.04 32.08 1.24
N ALA A 371 -5.16 31.06 1.39
CA ALA A 371 -3.86 31.05 0.73
C ALA A 371 -3.98 31.12 -0.81
N THR A 372 -4.91 30.32 -1.37
CA THR A 372 -5.12 30.32 -2.83
C THR A 372 -5.68 31.64 -3.33
N ILE A 373 -6.70 32.18 -2.67
CA ILE A 373 -7.28 33.49 -3.02
C ILE A 373 -6.21 34.58 -2.90
N GLY A 374 -5.42 34.58 -1.82
CA GLY A 374 -4.32 35.51 -1.61
C GLY A 374 -3.27 35.43 -2.72
N ALA A 375 -2.89 34.21 -3.15
CA ALA A 375 -1.96 34.03 -4.26
C ALA A 375 -2.50 34.58 -5.58
N TYR A 376 -3.81 34.42 -5.85
CA TYR A 376 -4.44 35.03 -7.02
C TYR A 376 -4.51 36.56 -6.95
N PHE A 377 -4.70 37.16 -5.76
CA PHE A 377 -4.61 38.61 -5.62
C PHE A 377 -3.20 39.12 -5.90
N VAL A 378 -2.15 38.40 -5.43
CA VAL A 378 -0.76 38.74 -5.79
C VAL A 378 -0.54 38.62 -7.29
N LEU A 379 -1.07 37.57 -7.93
CA LEU A 379 -1.01 37.39 -9.38
C LEU A 379 -1.66 38.54 -10.11
N ILE A 380 -2.87 38.96 -9.72
CA ILE A 380 -3.58 40.09 -10.36
C ILE A 380 -2.81 41.39 -10.15
N GLY A 381 -2.31 41.64 -8.92
CA GLY A 381 -1.48 42.80 -8.65
C GLY A 381 -0.21 42.84 -9.51
N SER A 382 0.46 41.71 -9.65
CA SER A 382 1.63 41.54 -10.52
C SER A 382 1.27 41.79 -12.01
N ALA A 383 0.10 41.29 -12.45
CA ALA A 383 -0.37 41.50 -13.81
C ALA A 383 -0.71 42.96 -14.11
N LEU A 384 -1.33 43.65 -13.14
CA LEU A 384 -1.64 45.09 -13.26
C LEU A 384 -0.35 45.94 -13.27
N HIS A 385 0.62 45.61 -12.41
CA HIS A 385 1.92 46.24 -12.40
C HIS A 385 2.62 46.07 -13.76
N ASP A 386 2.70 44.88 -14.29
CA ASP A 386 3.36 44.60 -15.56
C ASP A 386 2.60 45.24 -16.74
N MET A 387 1.27 45.36 -16.65
CA MET A 387 0.48 46.10 -17.61
C MET A 387 0.83 47.61 -17.56
N ALA A 388 0.98 48.18 -16.35
CA ALA A 388 1.39 49.58 -16.20
C ALA A 388 2.81 49.83 -16.73
N LEU A 389 3.74 48.86 -16.56
CA LEU A 389 5.06 48.88 -17.20
C LEU A 389 4.96 48.92 -18.75
N VAL A 390 4.15 48.00 -19.33
CA VAL A 390 4.01 47.88 -20.78
C VAL A 390 3.32 49.10 -21.38
N THR A 391 2.37 49.69 -20.67
CA THR A 391 1.63 50.88 -21.16
C THR A 391 2.38 52.18 -20.89
N GLY A 392 3.49 52.15 -20.12
CA GLY A 392 4.32 53.30 -19.80
C GLY A 392 3.74 54.23 -18.74
N HIS A 393 2.80 53.72 -17.91
CA HIS A 393 2.29 54.45 -16.74
C HIS A 393 3.28 54.46 -15.57
N ILE A 394 4.15 53.49 -15.52
CA ILE A 394 5.31 53.42 -14.62
C ILE A 394 6.55 53.20 -15.45
N ASP A 395 7.71 53.40 -14.86
CA ASP A 395 8.99 53.26 -15.55
C ASP A 395 9.11 51.86 -16.23
N PRO A 396 9.15 51.81 -17.56
CA PRO A 396 9.21 50.55 -18.31
C PRO A 396 10.48 49.72 -18.04
N SER A 397 11.50 50.31 -17.42
CA SER A 397 12.72 49.62 -17.04
C SER A 397 12.57 48.80 -15.73
N GLY A 398 11.48 49.01 -15.01
CA GLY A 398 11.21 48.32 -13.77
C GLY A 398 11.10 46.77 -13.90
N PRO A 399 11.27 46.03 -12.81
CA PRO A 399 11.18 44.58 -12.83
C PRO A 399 9.76 44.08 -13.15
N SER A 400 9.67 42.95 -13.87
CA SER A 400 8.40 42.27 -14.13
C SER A 400 8.08 41.30 -12.98
N TYR A 401 6.91 41.48 -12.39
CA TYR A 401 6.47 40.64 -11.25
C TYR A 401 5.49 39.53 -11.65
N LEU A 402 4.92 39.56 -12.82
CA LEU A 402 3.94 38.57 -13.29
C LEU A 402 4.49 37.14 -13.25
N PHE A 403 5.78 37.01 -13.51
CA PHE A 403 6.43 35.69 -13.46
C PHE A 403 6.35 35.05 -12.06
N TRP A 404 6.61 35.83 -11.03
CA TRP A 404 6.55 35.41 -9.64
C TRP A 404 5.11 35.22 -9.14
N GLY A 405 4.18 36.03 -9.65
CA GLY A 405 2.76 35.89 -9.32
C GLY A 405 2.19 34.50 -9.70
N PHE A 406 2.43 34.06 -10.92
CA PHE A 406 2.03 32.70 -11.35
C PHE A 406 2.80 31.61 -10.60
N THR A 407 4.09 31.79 -10.42
CA THR A 407 4.91 30.86 -9.65
C THR A 407 4.34 30.63 -8.26
N LEU A 408 3.94 31.71 -7.55
CA LEU A 408 3.32 31.63 -6.24
C LEU A 408 2.01 30.81 -6.27
N VAL A 409 1.15 31.07 -7.25
CA VAL A 409 -0.11 30.33 -7.41
C VAL A 409 0.18 28.84 -7.62
N LEU A 410 1.11 28.47 -8.50
CA LEU A 410 1.47 27.10 -8.78
C LEU A 410 2.09 26.39 -7.56
N VAL A 411 2.93 27.08 -6.79
CA VAL A 411 3.48 26.56 -5.54
C VAL A 411 2.36 26.30 -4.51
N VAL A 412 1.42 27.23 -4.35
CA VAL A 412 0.26 27.03 -3.46
C VAL A 412 -0.56 25.81 -3.88
N TYR A 413 -0.81 25.64 -5.19
CA TYR A 413 -1.49 24.45 -5.69
C TYR A 413 -0.68 23.16 -5.43
N ALA A 414 0.63 23.21 -5.58
CA ALA A 414 1.51 22.08 -5.28
C ALA A 414 1.42 21.67 -3.80
N LEU A 415 1.44 22.65 -2.89
CA LEU A 415 1.30 22.39 -1.46
C LEU A 415 -0.07 21.80 -1.10
N ILE A 416 -1.14 22.29 -1.73
CA ILE A 416 -2.49 21.75 -1.54
C ILE A 416 -2.58 20.32 -2.07
N SER A 417 -1.97 20.06 -3.22
CA SER A 417 -1.91 18.72 -3.81
C SER A 417 -1.09 17.76 -2.94
N GLY A 418 0.03 18.22 -2.39
CA GLY A 418 0.83 17.45 -1.43
C GLY A 418 0.05 17.08 -0.16
N ASP A 419 -0.66 18.04 0.44
CA ASP A 419 -1.54 17.78 1.59
C ASP A 419 -2.66 16.78 1.25
N TYR A 420 -3.23 16.86 0.06
CA TYR A 420 -4.20 15.88 -0.43
C TYR A 420 -3.60 14.47 -0.54
N ILE A 421 -2.39 14.34 -1.08
CA ILE A 421 -1.66 13.08 -1.20
C ILE A 421 -1.43 12.47 0.18
N ILE A 422 -0.86 13.25 1.10
CA ILE A 422 -0.55 12.81 2.47
C ILE A 422 -1.83 12.31 3.16
N ARG A 423 -2.92 13.07 3.08
CA ARG A 423 -4.21 12.65 3.68
C ARG A 423 -4.78 11.40 3.05
N THR A 424 -4.58 11.21 1.75
CA THR A 424 -5.05 10.02 1.05
C THR A 424 -4.25 8.79 1.45
N LEU A 425 -2.93 8.92 1.57
CA LEU A 425 -2.04 7.86 2.06
C LEU A 425 -2.38 7.46 3.50
N ASN A 426 -2.49 8.45 4.40
CA ASN A 426 -2.83 8.19 5.80
C ASN A 426 -4.22 7.51 5.95
N ARG A 427 -5.18 7.87 5.09
CA ARG A 427 -6.50 7.20 5.07
C ARG A 427 -6.39 5.75 4.60
N ALA A 428 -5.61 5.50 3.53
CA ALA A 428 -5.40 4.15 3.03
C ALA A 428 -4.70 3.28 4.09
N GLU A 429 -3.71 3.82 4.78
CA GLU A 429 -3.00 3.15 5.87
C GLU A 429 -3.93 2.83 7.04
N ASN A 430 -4.76 3.79 7.47
CA ASN A 430 -5.74 3.56 8.52
C ASN A 430 -6.80 2.51 8.13
N VAL A 431 -7.25 2.50 6.88
CA VAL A 431 -8.19 1.47 6.38
C VAL A 431 -7.52 0.10 6.35
N ASN A 432 -6.26 0.01 5.97
CA ASN A 432 -5.51 -1.25 5.99
C ASN A 432 -5.37 -1.78 7.42
N LEU A 433 -5.00 -0.92 8.38
CA LEU A 433 -4.92 -1.29 9.80
C LEU A 433 -6.28 -1.77 10.35
N GLU A 434 -7.37 -1.07 10.01
CA GLU A 434 -8.72 -1.49 10.40
C GLU A 434 -9.10 -2.84 9.78
N LEU A 435 -8.72 -3.06 8.51
CA LEU A 435 -8.95 -4.32 7.81
C LEU A 435 -8.16 -5.47 8.44
N GLU A 436 -6.89 -5.26 8.77
CA GLU A 436 -6.06 -6.23 9.48
C GLU A 436 -6.65 -6.60 10.84
N GLN A 437 -7.11 -5.60 11.60
CA GLN A 437 -7.78 -5.86 12.88
C GLN A 437 -9.08 -6.67 12.70
N ARG A 438 -9.88 -6.36 11.66
CA ARG A 438 -11.09 -7.13 11.35
C ARG A 438 -10.78 -8.56 10.92
N ILE A 439 -9.74 -8.75 10.10
CA ILE A 439 -9.31 -10.10 9.69
C ILE A 439 -8.87 -10.88 10.93
N HIS A 440 -8.06 -10.29 11.80
CA HIS A 440 -7.60 -10.94 13.03
C HIS A 440 -8.78 -11.31 13.96
N SER A 441 -9.70 -10.38 14.20
CA SER A 441 -10.88 -10.67 15.03
C SER A 441 -11.80 -11.74 14.44
N LYS A 442 -11.97 -11.76 13.11
CA LYS A 442 -12.74 -12.81 12.43
C LYS A 442 -12.03 -14.17 12.44
N SER A 443 -10.71 -14.17 12.35
CA SER A 443 -9.91 -15.40 12.46
C SER A 443 -10.04 -16.03 13.84
N THR A 444 -9.97 -15.22 14.91
CA THR A 444 -10.15 -15.71 16.29
C THR A 444 -11.58 -16.20 16.54
N GLU A 445 -12.60 -15.49 16.06
CA GLU A 445 -14.01 -15.90 16.15
C GLU A 445 -14.25 -17.24 15.43
N LEU A 446 -13.64 -17.41 14.25
CA LEU A 446 -13.73 -18.65 13.48
C LEU A 446 -13.04 -19.80 14.20
N GLU A 447 -11.88 -19.56 14.78
CA GLU A 447 -11.11 -20.55 15.55
C GLU A 447 -11.88 -21.02 16.78
N ASP A 448 -12.49 -20.09 17.54
CA ASP A 448 -13.31 -20.40 18.68
C ASP A 448 -14.56 -21.21 18.26
N SER A 449 -15.22 -20.82 17.18
CA SER A 449 -16.36 -21.54 16.62
C SER A 449 -15.99 -22.96 16.19
N TYR A 450 -14.83 -23.12 15.54
CA TYR A 450 -14.30 -24.43 15.14
C TYR A 450 -14.00 -25.31 16.34
N LEU A 451 -13.39 -24.76 17.39
CA LEU A 451 -13.12 -25.48 18.64
C LEU A 451 -14.43 -25.92 19.35
N GLN A 452 -15.46 -25.07 19.36
CA GLN A 452 -16.76 -25.42 19.89
C GLN A 452 -17.43 -26.54 19.08
N LEU A 453 -17.40 -26.45 17.75
CA LEU A 453 -17.94 -27.48 16.87
C LEU A 453 -17.27 -28.83 17.14
N ARG A 454 -15.95 -28.84 17.21
CA ARG A 454 -15.16 -30.05 17.48
C ARG A 454 -15.49 -30.66 18.86
N LYS A 455 -15.71 -29.84 19.89
CA LYS A 455 -16.14 -30.30 21.22
C LYS A 455 -17.52 -30.97 21.16
N THR A 456 -18.47 -30.39 20.45
CA THR A 456 -19.81 -30.95 20.31
C THR A 456 -19.80 -32.23 19.49
N GLU A 457 -19.01 -32.32 18.43
CA GLU A 457 -18.82 -33.56 17.65
C GLU A 457 -18.22 -34.69 18.50
N MET A 458 -17.17 -34.39 19.27
CA MET A 458 -16.56 -35.38 20.19
C MET A 458 -17.55 -35.85 21.28
N ALA A 459 -18.33 -34.93 21.84
CA ALA A 459 -19.34 -35.29 22.83
C ALA A 459 -20.46 -36.16 22.22
N GLY A 460 -20.87 -35.86 20.98
CA GLY A 460 -21.83 -36.68 20.24
C GLY A 460 -21.29 -38.08 19.92
N ALA A 461 -20.03 -38.16 19.46
CA ALA A 461 -19.38 -39.45 19.19
C ALA A 461 -19.25 -40.31 20.44
N LEU A 462 -18.87 -39.70 21.59
CA LEU A 462 -18.79 -40.40 22.87
C LEU A 462 -20.16 -40.92 23.33
N SER A 463 -21.22 -40.09 23.16
CA SER A 463 -22.58 -40.48 23.52
C SER A 463 -23.09 -41.65 22.65
N SER A 464 -22.83 -41.60 21.33
CA SER A 464 -23.22 -42.67 20.42
C SER A 464 -22.47 -43.98 20.71
N ALA A 465 -21.16 -43.90 21.01
CA ALA A 465 -20.38 -45.09 21.42
C ALA A 465 -20.93 -45.75 22.71
N ARG A 466 -21.31 -44.94 23.70
CA ARG A 466 -21.95 -45.43 24.94
C ARG A 466 -23.27 -46.11 24.69
N LEU A 467 -24.09 -45.58 23.81
CA LEU A 467 -25.36 -46.18 23.44
C LEU A 467 -25.18 -47.52 22.70
N GLN A 468 -24.26 -47.59 21.78
CA GLN A 468 -23.94 -48.83 21.07
C GLN A 468 -23.44 -49.93 22.04
N GLU A 469 -22.56 -49.58 22.98
CA GLU A 469 -22.08 -50.51 23.97
C GLU A 469 -23.19 -51.03 24.89
N ARG A 470 -24.08 -50.12 25.33
CA ARG A 470 -25.28 -50.52 26.12
C ARG A 470 -26.19 -51.46 25.34
N GLU A 471 -26.43 -51.21 24.06
CA GLU A 471 -27.24 -52.09 23.21
C GLU A 471 -26.61 -53.47 23.01
N ARG A 472 -25.27 -53.52 22.89
CA ARG A 472 -24.51 -54.75 22.81
C ARG A 472 -24.66 -55.56 24.08
N LEU A 473 -24.42 -54.98 25.26
CA LEU A 473 -24.53 -55.62 26.53
C LEU A 473 -25.95 -56.17 26.76
N LEU A 474 -26.99 -55.41 26.41
CA LEU A 474 -28.37 -55.86 26.54
C LEU A 474 -28.69 -57.06 25.63
N ARG A 475 -28.11 -57.13 24.44
CA ARG A 475 -28.27 -58.22 23.48
C ARG A 475 -27.60 -59.50 24.03
N ASP A 476 -26.35 -59.39 24.50
CA ASP A 476 -25.58 -60.48 25.04
C ASP A 476 -26.29 -61.06 26.33
N MET A 477 -26.87 -60.20 27.18
CA MET A 477 -27.69 -60.62 28.32
C MET A 477 -28.95 -61.36 27.91
N HIS A 478 -29.64 -60.88 26.87
CA HIS A 478 -30.86 -61.52 26.36
C HIS A 478 -30.59 -62.93 25.83
N ASP A 479 -29.50 -63.05 25.05
CA ASP A 479 -29.17 -64.33 24.40
C ASP A 479 -28.63 -65.37 25.42
N GLY A 480 -27.84 -64.98 26.40
CA GLY A 480 -27.35 -65.85 27.45
C GLY A 480 -28.45 -66.29 28.43
N LEU A 481 -29.07 -65.33 29.11
CA LEU A 481 -30.11 -65.59 30.11
C LEU A 481 -31.37 -66.19 29.51
N GLY A 482 -31.76 -65.67 28.31
CA GLY A 482 -32.96 -66.14 27.60
C GLY A 482 -32.89 -67.63 27.29
N ALA A 483 -31.70 -68.13 26.84
CA ALA A 483 -31.48 -69.53 26.55
C ALA A 483 -31.63 -70.45 27.76
N HIS A 484 -31.11 -70.04 28.90
CA HIS A 484 -31.17 -70.80 30.15
C HIS A 484 -32.60 -70.84 30.69
N LEU A 485 -33.26 -69.68 30.75
CA LEU A 485 -34.66 -69.63 31.23
C LEU A 485 -35.62 -70.42 30.34
N MET A 486 -35.46 -70.35 29.00
CA MET A 486 -36.24 -71.10 28.06
C MET A 486 -36.01 -72.61 28.20
N THR A 487 -34.75 -73.03 28.47
CA THR A 487 -34.42 -74.43 28.68
C THR A 487 -35.07 -74.94 29.96
N ALA A 488 -35.00 -74.17 31.05
CA ALA A 488 -35.67 -74.48 32.30
C ALA A 488 -37.20 -74.58 32.14
N LEU A 489 -37.79 -73.58 31.45
CA LEU A 489 -39.24 -73.50 31.20
C LEU A 489 -39.73 -74.71 30.40
N ARG A 490 -39.08 -75.03 29.27
CA ARG A 490 -39.41 -76.22 28.45
C ARG A 490 -39.27 -77.52 29.21
N GLY A 491 -38.27 -77.59 30.11
CA GLY A 491 -38.10 -78.74 30.98
C GLY A 491 -39.25 -78.94 31.97
N VAL A 492 -39.73 -77.82 32.54
CA VAL A 492 -40.91 -77.81 33.41
C VAL A 492 -42.20 -78.17 32.65
N GLU A 493 -42.44 -77.53 31.51
CA GLU A 493 -43.61 -77.77 30.65
C GLU A 493 -43.73 -79.25 30.19
N ARG A 494 -42.61 -79.91 29.93
CA ARG A 494 -42.58 -81.30 29.49
C ARG A 494 -42.60 -82.28 30.66
N SER A 495 -42.68 -81.82 31.89
CA SER A 495 -42.56 -82.61 33.12
C SER A 495 -41.33 -83.56 33.16
N ALA A 496 -40.29 -83.11 32.43
CA ALA A 496 -39.07 -83.93 32.25
C ALA A 496 -38.01 -83.61 33.26
N LEU A 497 -38.19 -82.57 34.12
CA LEU A 497 -37.23 -82.16 35.16
C LEU A 497 -37.90 -82.29 36.54
N ASN A 498 -37.16 -82.87 37.50
CA ASN A 498 -37.54 -82.86 38.90
C ASN A 498 -37.22 -81.48 39.54
N ARG A 499 -37.70 -81.28 40.81
CA ARG A 499 -37.53 -79.99 41.51
C ARG A 499 -36.06 -79.55 41.63
N ASP A 500 -35.15 -80.50 41.87
CA ASP A 500 -33.74 -80.24 42.04
C ASP A 500 -33.07 -79.86 40.70
N GLN A 501 -33.50 -80.42 39.59
CA GLN A 501 -32.99 -80.12 38.24
C GLN A 501 -33.43 -78.72 37.80
N ILE A 502 -34.66 -78.27 38.17
CA ILE A 502 -35.14 -76.96 37.93
C ILE A 502 -34.34 -75.91 38.71
N ALA A 503 -34.15 -76.19 40.02
CA ALA A 503 -33.35 -75.40 40.93
C ALA A 503 -31.90 -75.24 40.40
N GLN A 504 -31.32 -76.32 39.87
CA GLN A 504 -30.03 -76.32 39.27
C GLN A 504 -29.97 -75.47 38.02
N SER A 505 -30.95 -75.59 37.06
CA SER A 505 -31.01 -74.78 35.86
C SER A 505 -31.16 -73.28 36.14
N LEU A 506 -31.94 -72.93 37.16
CA LEU A 506 -32.07 -71.54 37.58
C LEU A 506 -30.77 -71.02 38.21
N GLN A 507 -30.11 -71.85 39.03
CA GLN A 507 -28.86 -71.49 39.58
C GLN A 507 -27.75 -71.28 38.53
N ASP A 508 -27.73 -72.16 37.51
CA ASP A 508 -26.81 -72.06 36.40
C ASP A 508 -27.06 -70.74 35.62
N GLY A 509 -28.32 -70.30 35.44
CA GLY A 509 -28.70 -69.06 34.86
C GLY A 509 -28.29 -67.81 35.68
N ILE A 510 -28.44 -67.90 37.01
CA ILE A 510 -27.98 -66.84 37.93
C ILE A 510 -26.46 -66.72 37.89
N ASP A 511 -25.77 -67.84 37.84
CA ASP A 511 -24.32 -67.88 37.78
C ASP A 511 -23.78 -67.32 36.46
N GLU A 512 -24.49 -67.57 35.35
CA GLU A 512 -24.21 -66.96 34.03
C GLU A 512 -24.38 -65.46 34.06
N LEU A 513 -25.46 -64.96 34.67
CA LEU A 513 -25.73 -63.54 34.80
C LEU A 513 -24.67 -62.82 35.63
N ARG A 514 -24.27 -63.45 36.75
CA ARG A 514 -23.19 -62.93 37.58
C ARG A 514 -21.87 -62.91 36.80
N MET A 515 -21.58 -63.92 36.01
CA MET A 515 -20.36 -64.00 35.23
C MET A 515 -20.28 -62.88 34.17
N MET A 516 -21.42 -62.59 33.53
CA MET A 516 -21.54 -61.46 32.58
C MET A 516 -21.36 -60.11 33.28
N MET A 517 -21.92 -59.92 34.44
CA MET A 517 -21.77 -58.70 35.22
C MET A 517 -20.30 -58.53 35.71
N ASP A 518 -19.75 -59.63 36.28
CA ASP A 518 -18.34 -59.59 36.72
C ASP A 518 -17.36 -59.35 35.57
N SER A 519 -17.63 -59.87 34.37
CA SER A 519 -16.76 -59.64 33.21
C SER A 519 -16.86 -58.21 32.68
N ALA A 520 -17.98 -57.53 32.84
CA ALA A 520 -18.17 -56.12 32.49
C ALA A 520 -17.49 -55.18 33.48
N ASP A 521 -17.47 -55.54 34.78
CA ASP A 521 -16.89 -54.70 35.84
C ASP A 521 -15.36 -54.90 36.03
N MET A 522 -14.86 -56.13 35.80
CA MET A 522 -13.42 -56.47 36.04
C MET A 522 -12.48 -56.07 34.91
N GLY A 523 -13.01 -55.50 33.79
CA GLY A 523 -12.16 -55.15 32.66
C GLY A 523 -11.51 -56.37 31.99
N ALA A 524 -10.39 -56.19 31.34
CA ALA A 524 -9.68 -57.20 30.57
C ALA A 524 -8.62 -57.99 31.40
N ASP A 525 -8.74 -58.04 32.71
CA ASP A 525 -7.74 -58.66 33.62
C ASP A 525 -8.02 -60.16 33.84
N LEU A 526 -7.20 -60.99 33.20
CA LEU A 526 -7.29 -62.43 33.28
C LEU A 526 -6.97 -62.97 34.70
N SER A 527 -6.00 -62.39 35.36
CA SER A 527 -5.59 -62.84 36.71
C SER A 527 -6.68 -62.62 37.73
N ALA A 528 -7.34 -61.45 37.68
CA ALA A 528 -8.48 -61.13 38.52
C ALA A 528 -9.66 -62.08 38.29
N ALA A 529 -9.96 -62.39 37.01
CA ALA A 529 -11.03 -63.30 36.61
C ALA A 529 -10.78 -64.76 37.12
N LEU A 530 -9.55 -65.25 36.96
CA LEU A 530 -9.15 -66.56 37.44
C LEU A 530 -9.20 -66.65 39.00
N ALA A 531 -8.82 -65.57 39.69
CA ALA A 531 -8.93 -65.51 41.13
C ALA A 531 -10.40 -65.54 41.61
N ALA A 532 -11.29 -64.81 40.93
CA ALA A 532 -12.72 -64.86 41.21
C ALA A 532 -13.34 -66.19 40.89
N TRP A 533 -12.90 -66.91 39.87
CA TRP A 533 -13.29 -68.27 39.52
C TRP A 533 -12.85 -69.22 40.60
N ARG A 534 -11.60 -69.15 41.09
CA ARG A 534 -11.07 -69.95 42.16
C ARG A 534 -11.94 -69.83 43.42
N ASN A 535 -12.23 -68.61 43.87
CA ASN A 535 -13.01 -68.37 45.10
C ASN A 535 -14.40 -69.02 45.03
N ARG A 536 -15.00 -69.06 43.84
CA ARG A 536 -16.29 -69.70 43.66
C ARG A 536 -16.25 -71.21 43.64
N TRP A 537 -15.22 -71.76 42.98
CA TRP A 537 -15.13 -73.22 42.81
C TRP A 537 -14.46 -73.92 43.94
N ASP A 538 -13.58 -73.31 44.75
CA ASP A 538 -12.93 -73.90 45.88
C ASP A 538 -13.91 -74.50 46.90
N ASN A 539 -14.97 -73.75 47.23
CA ASN A 539 -16.05 -74.19 48.07
C ASN A 539 -16.87 -75.33 47.45
N ARG A 540 -17.17 -75.27 46.17
CA ARG A 540 -17.96 -76.31 45.48
C ARG A 540 -17.21 -77.61 45.31
N LEU A 541 -15.93 -77.52 44.95
CA LEU A 541 -15.05 -78.64 44.79
C LEU A 541 -14.78 -79.30 46.18
N GLY A 542 -14.53 -78.48 47.21
CA GLY A 542 -14.41 -78.94 48.55
C GLY A 542 -15.63 -79.71 49.09
N ALA A 543 -16.86 -79.21 48.82
CA ALA A 543 -18.11 -79.92 49.16
C ALA A 543 -18.26 -81.26 48.41
N ALA A 544 -17.69 -81.36 47.20
CA ALA A 544 -17.62 -82.63 46.43
C ALA A 544 -16.44 -83.53 46.80
N GLY A 545 -15.61 -83.14 47.76
CA GLY A 545 -14.44 -83.89 48.17
C GLY A 545 -13.23 -83.77 47.27
N VAL A 546 -13.20 -82.76 46.42
CA VAL A 546 -12.11 -82.53 45.49
C VAL A 546 -11.24 -81.33 45.95
N GLN A 547 -9.95 -81.54 46.01
CA GLN A 547 -8.98 -80.51 46.37
C GLN A 547 -8.48 -79.80 45.11
N LEU A 548 -8.58 -78.43 45.13
CA LEU A 548 -8.09 -77.62 44.04
C LEU A 548 -6.64 -77.21 44.22
N HIS A 549 -5.77 -77.64 43.31
CA HIS A 549 -4.39 -77.20 43.21
C HIS A 549 -4.27 -76.22 42.06
N TRP A 550 -3.60 -75.09 42.27
CA TRP A 550 -3.57 -74.02 41.30
C TRP A 550 -2.16 -73.46 41.21
N LYS A 551 -1.73 -73.22 40.00
CA LYS A 551 -0.44 -72.60 39.66
C LYS A 551 -0.62 -71.61 38.53
N LEU A 552 -0.40 -70.32 38.79
CA LEU A 552 -0.44 -69.22 37.79
C LEU A 552 0.96 -68.67 37.61
N ASP A 553 1.24 -68.24 36.43
CA ASP A 553 2.44 -67.50 36.07
C ASP A 553 2.22 -66.00 36.31
N ASP A 554 3.16 -65.27 36.94
CA ASP A 554 3.10 -63.87 37.23
C ASP A 554 3.04 -63.05 35.91
N ALA A 555 3.48 -63.59 34.78
CA ALA A 555 3.42 -62.96 33.48
C ALA A 555 1.98 -62.77 32.94
N LEU A 556 0.99 -63.46 33.55
CA LEU A 556 -0.43 -63.31 33.14
C LEU A 556 -0.99 -61.92 33.42
N ASP A 557 -0.44 -61.16 34.38
CA ASP A 557 -0.84 -59.77 34.68
C ASP A 557 -0.49 -58.79 33.53
N THR A 558 0.37 -59.23 32.61
CA THR A 558 0.77 -58.40 31.48
C THR A 558 -0.14 -58.51 30.25
N ILE A 559 -1.12 -59.43 30.32
CA ILE A 559 -2.00 -59.72 29.18
C ILE A 559 -3.31 -58.94 29.33
N ALA A 560 -3.67 -58.20 28.29
CA ALA A 560 -5.00 -57.65 28.16
C ALA A 560 -5.78 -58.51 27.15
N LEU A 561 -6.77 -59.24 27.63
CA LEU A 561 -7.69 -59.98 26.76
C LEU A 561 -8.93 -59.15 26.42
N ASP A 562 -9.50 -59.37 25.23
CA ASP A 562 -10.81 -58.83 24.96
C ASP A 562 -11.87 -59.42 25.92
N SER A 563 -12.84 -58.64 26.31
CA SER A 563 -13.89 -59.04 27.27
C SER A 563 -14.64 -60.31 26.82
N ASP A 564 -14.79 -60.44 25.49
CA ASP A 564 -15.43 -61.63 24.91
C ASP A 564 -14.56 -62.88 25.05
N ALA A 565 -13.26 -62.77 24.78
CA ALA A 565 -12.30 -63.85 24.97
C ALA A 565 -12.24 -64.29 26.45
N LEU A 566 -12.20 -63.33 27.37
CA LEU A 566 -12.20 -63.61 28.83
C LEU A 566 -13.47 -64.35 29.23
N LEU A 567 -14.62 -63.92 28.75
CA LEU A 567 -15.92 -64.57 29.03
C LEU A 567 -15.93 -66.02 28.52
N GLN A 568 -15.45 -66.28 27.29
CA GLN A 568 -15.41 -67.64 26.72
C GLN A 568 -14.44 -68.53 27.53
N ILE A 569 -13.29 -68.04 27.93
CA ILE A 569 -12.35 -68.77 28.82
C ILE A 569 -13.02 -69.15 30.12
N MET A 570 -13.70 -68.20 30.79
CA MET A 570 -14.39 -68.44 32.04
C MET A 570 -15.50 -69.50 31.90
N ARG A 571 -16.26 -69.47 30.79
CA ARG A 571 -17.27 -70.48 30.49
C ARG A 571 -16.70 -71.89 30.27
N ILE A 572 -15.54 -71.97 29.57
CA ILE A 572 -14.84 -73.25 29.38
C ILE A 572 -14.38 -73.80 30.71
N LEU A 573 -13.75 -72.98 31.57
CA LEU A 573 -13.29 -73.43 32.92
C LEU A 573 -14.44 -73.83 33.84
N GLN A 574 -15.59 -73.11 33.74
CA GLN A 574 -16.80 -73.50 34.50
C GLN A 574 -17.38 -74.84 34.07
N GLU A 575 -17.49 -75.04 32.75
CA GLU A 575 -17.97 -76.34 32.23
C GLU A 575 -17.04 -77.47 32.57
N ALA A 576 -15.71 -77.24 32.47
CA ALA A 576 -14.70 -78.21 32.83
C ALA A 576 -14.79 -78.60 34.31
N ALA A 577 -14.88 -77.63 35.25
CA ALA A 577 -15.04 -77.84 36.66
C ALA A 577 -16.34 -78.54 37.01
N THR A 578 -17.42 -78.20 36.31
CA THR A 578 -18.73 -78.85 36.46
C THR A 578 -18.60 -80.34 36.09
N ASN A 579 -17.91 -80.65 34.99
CA ASN A 579 -17.70 -82.03 34.59
C ASN A 579 -16.86 -82.83 35.57
N VAL A 580 -15.89 -82.20 36.21
CA VAL A 580 -15.11 -82.82 37.27
C VAL A 580 -16.04 -83.22 38.44
N VAL A 581 -16.82 -82.29 38.99
CA VAL A 581 -17.75 -82.53 40.12
C VAL A 581 -18.81 -83.59 39.75
N LYS A 582 -19.39 -83.55 38.54
CA LYS A 582 -20.49 -84.44 38.16
C LYS A 582 -20.04 -85.83 37.68
N HIS A 583 -18.86 -85.93 37.09
CA HIS A 583 -18.54 -87.15 36.30
C HIS A 583 -17.16 -87.79 36.65
N SER A 584 -16.17 -87.06 37.17
CA SER A 584 -14.83 -87.58 37.29
C SER A 584 -14.61 -88.50 38.46
N GLY A 585 -15.23 -88.21 39.59
CA GLY A 585 -14.92 -88.89 40.87
C GLY A 585 -13.47 -88.63 41.36
N ALA A 586 -12.89 -87.59 40.94
CA ALA A 586 -11.53 -87.15 41.27
C ALA A 586 -11.44 -86.70 42.72
N ARG A 587 -10.22 -86.79 43.25
CA ARG A 587 -9.87 -86.21 44.55
C ARG A 587 -9.07 -84.94 44.43
N HIS A 588 -8.39 -84.75 43.32
CA HIS A 588 -7.59 -83.58 43.04
C HIS A 588 -7.93 -83.04 41.67
N LEU A 589 -8.06 -81.69 41.58
CA LEU A 589 -8.15 -80.89 40.34
C LEU A 589 -7.00 -79.93 40.35
N GLN A 590 -6.23 -79.91 39.24
CA GLN A 590 -5.13 -78.97 39.08
C GLN A 590 -5.41 -78.03 37.94
N LEU A 591 -5.32 -76.73 38.24
CA LEU A 591 -5.33 -75.73 37.24
C LEU A 591 -3.95 -75.08 37.14
N GLN A 592 -3.42 -75.03 35.90
CA GLN A 592 -2.16 -74.39 35.60
C GLN A 592 -2.39 -73.38 34.42
N ALA A 593 -2.02 -72.13 34.60
CA ALA A 593 -2.06 -71.13 33.51
C ALA A 593 -0.68 -70.50 33.39
N THR A 594 -0.13 -70.53 32.16
CA THR A 594 1.22 -70.07 31.84
C THR A 594 1.25 -69.43 30.50
N LEU A 595 2.25 -68.56 30.31
CA LEU A 595 2.58 -67.99 28.98
C LEU A 595 3.65 -68.89 28.32
N ALA A 596 3.32 -69.48 27.20
CA ALA A 596 4.27 -70.17 26.34
C ALA A 596 4.78 -69.21 25.29
N THR A 597 6.06 -68.87 25.31
CA THR A 597 6.68 -68.02 24.30
C THR A 597 7.57 -68.87 23.39
N GLU A 598 7.12 -69.09 22.21
CA GLU A 598 7.92 -69.70 21.13
C GLU A 598 8.48 -68.63 20.19
N PRO A 599 9.54 -68.87 19.40
CA PRO A 599 10.12 -67.87 18.53
C PRO A 599 9.07 -67.32 17.53
N GLY A 600 8.56 -66.14 17.83
CA GLY A 600 7.60 -65.40 16.96
C GLY A 600 6.12 -65.44 17.38
N GLN A 601 5.76 -66.25 18.39
CA GLN A 601 4.36 -66.37 18.85
C GLN A 601 4.28 -66.54 20.35
N THR A 602 3.47 -65.74 21.01
CA THR A 602 3.14 -65.88 22.44
C THR A 602 1.75 -66.48 22.55
N SER A 603 1.58 -67.52 23.36
CA SER A 603 0.30 -68.19 23.58
C SER A 603 -0.02 -68.32 25.06
N LEU A 604 -1.28 -68.05 25.42
CA LEU A 604 -1.81 -68.41 26.74
C LEU A 604 -2.12 -69.88 26.78
N LEU A 605 -1.48 -70.63 27.66
CA LEU A 605 -1.75 -72.01 27.90
C LEU A 605 -2.44 -72.21 29.25
N ILE A 606 -3.66 -72.71 29.24
CA ILE A 606 -4.41 -73.09 30.43
C ILE A 606 -4.61 -74.59 30.41
N VAL A 607 -4.14 -75.27 31.46
CA VAL A 607 -4.26 -76.72 31.62
C VAL A 607 -5.06 -77.01 32.85
N LEU A 608 -6.16 -77.73 32.69
CA LEU A 608 -6.95 -78.31 33.82
C LEU A 608 -6.84 -79.79 33.80
N SER A 609 -6.40 -80.43 34.89
CA SER A 609 -6.23 -81.85 34.97
C SER A 609 -6.84 -82.39 36.24
N ASP A 610 -7.50 -83.52 36.19
CA ASP A 610 -8.05 -84.29 37.34
C ASP A 610 -7.48 -85.69 37.39
N ASP A 611 -7.55 -86.30 38.60
CA ASP A 611 -7.10 -87.66 38.90
C ASP A 611 -8.25 -88.67 38.95
N GLY A 612 -9.36 -88.39 38.29
CA GLY A 612 -10.55 -89.17 38.28
C GLY A 612 -10.47 -90.38 37.32
N ARG A 613 -11.63 -90.97 37.04
CA ARG A 613 -11.73 -92.19 36.21
C ARG A 613 -11.41 -91.98 34.74
N GLY A 614 -11.14 -90.71 34.29
CA GLY A 614 -10.85 -90.39 32.95
C GLY A 614 -12.08 -90.40 32.01
N LEU A 615 -11.85 -90.20 30.75
CA LEU A 615 -12.90 -90.24 29.71
C LEU A 615 -13.17 -91.71 29.31
N PRO A 616 -14.44 -92.14 29.21
CA PRO A 616 -14.79 -93.50 28.69
C PRO A 616 -14.27 -93.59 27.24
N ALA A 617 -13.86 -94.80 26.84
CA ALA A 617 -13.32 -95.07 25.49
C ALA A 617 -14.33 -94.78 24.39
N GLU A 618 -15.61 -94.71 24.71
CA GLU A 618 -16.71 -94.26 23.77
C GLU A 618 -16.95 -92.77 23.76
N ALA A 619 -16.32 -91.98 24.66
CA ALA A 619 -16.53 -90.53 24.77
C ALA A 619 -15.89 -89.70 23.64
N THR A 620 -15.13 -90.34 22.75
CA THR A 620 -14.64 -89.76 21.46
C THR A 620 -15.73 -89.64 20.42
N GLN A 621 -16.95 -90.12 20.67
CA GLN A 621 -18.08 -89.89 19.74
C GLN A 621 -18.81 -88.58 20.04
N PRO A 622 -19.39 -87.92 19.02
CA PRO A 622 -19.86 -86.53 19.05
C PRO A 622 -21.13 -86.28 19.86
N HIS A 623 -21.47 -87.06 20.85
CA HIS A 623 -22.75 -87.01 21.58
C HIS A 623 -22.72 -86.27 22.93
N GLN A 624 -21.58 -85.87 23.46
CA GLN A 624 -21.50 -85.12 24.70
C GLN A 624 -21.55 -83.60 24.45
N ARG A 625 -22.72 -82.98 24.71
CA ARG A 625 -22.97 -81.58 24.45
C ARG A 625 -21.97 -80.64 25.16
N GLY A 626 -21.51 -80.92 26.38
CA GLY A 626 -20.58 -80.11 27.13
C GLY A 626 -19.22 -79.98 26.48
N LEU A 627 -18.62 -81.10 26.04
CA LEU A 627 -17.30 -81.08 25.38
C LEU A 627 -17.31 -80.32 24.05
N ARG A 628 -18.37 -80.52 23.27
CA ARG A 628 -18.55 -79.84 22.00
C ARG A 628 -18.80 -78.30 22.16
N ASN A 629 -19.48 -77.92 23.23
CA ASN A 629 -19.67 -76.52 23.55
C ASN A 629 -18.36 -75.84 23.98
N MET A 630 -17.52 -76.54 24.75
CA MET A 630 -16.21 -76.01 25.13
C MET A 630 -15.31 -75.83 23.87
N ASP A 631 -15.28 -76.80 23.00
CA ASP A 631 -14.52 -76.70 21.75
C ASP A 631 -15.04 -75.55 20.83
N HIS A 632 -16.33 -75.45 20.64
CA HIS A 632 -16.93 -74.35 19.88
C HIS A 632 -16.61 -72.97 20.47
N ARG A 633 -16.65 -72.83 21.80
CA ARG A 633 -16.27 -71.59 22.50
C ARG A 633 -14.79 -71.25 22.32
N ALA A 634 -13.91 -72.27 22.35
CA ALA A 634 -12.49 -72.08 22.11
C ALA A 634 -12.27 -71.60 20.66
N GLN A 635 -12.92 -72.21 19.69
CA GLN A 635 -12.84 -71.82 18.26
C GLN A 635 -13.35 -70.39 18.03
N GLN A 636 -14.40 -69.94 18.73
CA GLN A 636 -14.94 -68.58 18.58
C GLN A 636 -13.92 -67.51 18.90
N ILE A 637 -12.97 -67.78 19.78
CA ILE A 637 -11.92 -66.83 20.19
C ILE A 637 -10.57 -67.16 19.53
N GLY A 638 -10.53 -68.07 18.58
CA GLY A 638 -9.31 -68.48 17.89
C GLY A 638 -8.36 -69.34 18.74
N ALA A 639 -8.88 -69.95 19.81
CA ALA A 639 -8.13 -70.88 20.66
C ALA A 639 -8.32 -72.34 20.20
N THR A 640 -7.36 -73.13 20.55
CA THR A 640 -7.45 -74.60 20.40
C THR A 640 -7.71 -75.28 21.74
N LEU A 641 -8.59 -76.28 21.73
CA LEU A 641 -8.91 -77.04 22.93
C LEU A 641 -8.58 -78.54 22.66
N GLU A 642 -7.68 -79.07 23.46
CA GLU A 642 -7.31 -80.49 23.44
C GLU A 642 -7.80 -81.16 24.73
N ILE A 643 -8.51 -82.27 24.55
CA ILE A 643 -8.99 -83.04 25.67
C ILE A 643 -8.41 -84.43 25.56
N ALA A 644 -7.59 -84.80 26.57
CA ALA A 644 -6.88 -86.09 26.59
C ALA A 644 -7.25 -86.86 27.84
N GLY A 645 -7.48 -88.13 27.70
CA GLY A 645 -7.60 -89.06 28.90
C GLY A 645 -6.27 -89.66 29.19
N GLY A 646 -5.90 -89.65 30.53
CA GLY A 646 -4.71 -90.26 31.04
C GLY A 646 -3.53 -89.36 31.22
N GLY A 647 -2.94 -89.30 32.35
CA GLY A 647 -1.83 -88.49 32.48
C GLY A 647 -0.91 -88.71 33.59
N HIS A 648 -1.08 -88.94 34.65
CA HIS A 648 0.03 -89.05 35.69
C HIS A 648 -0.05 -90.34 36.49
N GLY A 649 0.68 -91.40 36.02
CA GLY A 649 1.24 -92.53 36.73
C GLY A 649 0.53 -93.14 37.99
N GLY A 650 -0.74 -92.85 38.15
CA GLY A 650 -1.59 -93.38 39.18
C GLY A 650 -2.58 -94.43 38.71
N ALA A 651 -3.23 -95.17 39.58
CA ALA A 651 -4.17 -96.23 39.26
C ALA A 651 -5.43 -95.81 38.44
N ASN A 652 -5.65 -94.46 38.31
CA ASN A 652 -6.73 -93.89 37.54
C ASN A 652 -6.18 -92.99 36.42
N PRO A 653 -6.70 -93.07 35.18
CA PRO A 653 -6.14 -92.37 34.05
C PRO A 653 -6.40 -90.84 34.00
N GLY A 654 -7.29 -90.30 34.85
CA GLY A 654 -7.61 -88.82 34.86
C GLY A 654 -8.04 -88.20 33.50
N CYS A 655 -8.40 -86.96 33.49
CA CYS A 655 -8.69 -86.19 32.29
C CYS A 655 -7.86 -84.92 32.33
N GLN A 656 -7.31 -84.53 31.19
CA GLN A 656 -6.60 -83.28 31.00
C GLN A 656 -7.25 -82.48 29.86
N ILE A 657 -7.58 -81.26 30.17
CA ILE A 657 -8.08 -80.22 29.20
C ILE A 657 -6.97 -79.25 29.04
N ARG A 658 -6.50 -79.05 27.78
CA ARG A 658 -5.49 -78.09 27.41
C ARG A 658 -6.11 -77.09 26.51
N PHE A 659 -6.11 -75.85 26.89
CA PHE A 659 -6.58 -74.69 26.17
C PHE A 659 -5.38 -73.84 25.76
N THR A 660 -5.25 -73.52 24.46
CA THR A 660 -4.16 -72.67 23.92
C THR A 660 -4.75 -71.55 23.08
N LEU A 661 -4.49 -70.31 23.50
CA LEU A 661 -4.93 -69.10 22.81
C LEU A 661 -3.68 -68.35 22.34
N PRO A 662 -3.51 -68.17 21.00
CA PRO A 662 -2.48 -67.30 20.49
C PRO A 662 -2.76 -65.87 20.93
N ILE A 663 -1.73 -65.16 21.43
CA ILE A 663 -1.83 -63.77 21.83
C ILE A 663 -0.91 -62.96 20.89
N ASP A 664 -1.45 -61.97 20.22
CA ASP A 664 -0.64 -61.05 19.45
C ASP A 664 0.34 -60.34 20.39
N PRO A 665 1.63 -60.21 20.02
CA PRO A 665 2.57 -59.47 20.84
C PRO A 665 2.05 -58.04 21.04
N PRO A 666 2.17 -57.47 22.26
CA PRO A 666 1.69 -56.12 22.52
C PRO A 666 2.33 -55.17 21.48
N PRO A 667 1.58 -54.27 20.86
CA PRO A 667 2.13 -53.34 19.88
C PRO A 667 3.31 -52.62 20.52
N LYS A 668 4.52 -52.68 19.88
CA LYS A 668 5.69 -51.96 20.32
C LYS A 668 5.27 -50.52 20.53
N ARG A 669 5.34 -49.99 21.76
CA ARG A 669 5.07 -48.57 22.05
C ARG A 669 5.81 -47.75 21.00
N PRO A 670 5.14 -46.88 20.24
CA PRO A 670 5.84 -45.98 19.32
C PRO A 670 6.84 -45.21 20.17
N GLU A 671 8.14 -45.32 19.85
CA GLU A 671 9.17 -44.46 20.41
C GLU A 671 8.63 -43.04 20.31
N ARG A 672 8.57 -42.30 21.43
CA ARG A 672 8.26 -40.88 21.47
C ARG A 672 9.20 -40.23 20.47
N ARG A 673 8.72 -39.98 19.23
CA ARG A 673 9.40 -39.07 18.29
C ARG A 673 9.62 -37.80 19.09
N LYS A 674 10.87 -37.53 19.43
CA LYS A 674 11.32 -36.24 19.88
C LYS A 674 10.83 -35.27 18.79
N PHE A 675 9.83 -34.47 19.09
CA PHE A 675 9.48 -33.34 18.26
C PHE A 675 10.74 -32.51 18.10
N ALA A 676 11.39 -32.60 16.96
CA ALA A 676 12.42 -31.67 16.56
C ALA A 676 11.77 -30.29 16.60
N ARG A 677 12.22 -29.43 17.50
CA ARG A 677 11.96 -28.00 17.48
C ARG A 677 12.45 -27.54 16.11
N ILE A 678 11.53 -27.26 15.20
CA ILE A 678 11.81 -26.47 14.01
C ILE A 678 12.13 -25.09 14.55
N ALA A 679 13.42 -24.80 14.68
CA ALA A 679 13.92 -23.46 14.88
C ALA A 679 13.56 -22.69 13.60
N ILE A 680 12.58 -21.80 13.68
CA ILE A 680 12.32 -20.79 12.66
C ILE A 680 13.36 -19.69 12.91
N ASP A 681 14.58 -19.89 12.40
CA ASP A 681 15.57 -18.85 12.19
C ASP A 681 15.23 -18.14 10.87
N ALA A 682 14.30 -17.18 10.95
CA ALA A 682 14.20 -16.15 9.94
C ALA A 682 15.03 -14.95 10.41
N PRO A 683 16.10 -14.55 9.71
CA PRO A 683 16.81 -13.33 10.05
C PRO A 683 15.92 -12.13 9.68
N ILE A 684 15.41 -11.44 10.70
CA ILE A 684 14.88 -10.07 10.56
C ILE A 684 16.08 -9.19 10.21
N ARG A 685 16.25 -8.91 8.93
CA ARG A 685 17.12 -7.82 8.49
C ARG A 685 16.45 -6.50 8.86
N ALA A 686 16.82 -5.94 10.00
CA ALA A 686 16.63 -4.54 10.29
C ALA A 686 17.57 -3.75 9.37
N GLY A 687 17.03 -3.25 8.24
CA GLY A 687 17.67 -2.25 7.42
C GLY A 687 17.58 -0.90 8.14
N VAL A 688 18.65 -0.52 8.83
CA VAL A 688 18.88 0.87 9.23
C VAL A 688 19.18 1.63 7.93
N VAL A 689 18.27 2.51 7.54
CA VAL A 689 18.53 3.53 6.52
C VAL A 689 18.94 4.81 7.27
N ASN A 690 20.18 5.21 7.03
CA ASN A 690 20.70 6.55 7.37
C ASN A 690 20.01 7.63 6.55
#